data_942823bd81518a86397cce91e23ea5ab
#
_entry.id   942823bd81518a86397cce91e23ea5ab
#
_cell.length_a   1.000
_cell.length_b   1.000
_cell.length_c   1.000
_cell.angle_alpha   90.00
_cell.angle_beta   90.00
_cell.angle_gamma   90.00
#
_symmetry.space_group_name_H-M   'P 1'
#
loop_
_entity.id
_entity.type
_entity.pdbx_description
1 polymer ?
#
loop_
_entity_poly.entity_id
_entity_poly.type
_entity_poly.pdbx_seq_one_letter_code
_entity_poly.pdbx_strand_id
1 'polypeptide(L)'
;MCIRDSPGTLGDIKDPSEAISKIHKKNGKAVLACDLLALAKLKTPRELGADIAVGSSQRFGIPMGYGGPHAAFFATKDEFKRSMPGRIVGVSVDRHGNKAYRLSLQTREQHIRRDKATSNICTAQALLAIVSAAYAIYHGPDGIKNISERVSQLAKSFADKIKQSGYELYSNNFFDTVTIITKEKTDQIYKNALNQRVNIRKVNSEMLAVSFDERKNVYRVNQLLKIFNAAESIKKEDPSVSLPNLPKNLLRTSKYLEHPVFNSYHSETEMLRYLKRLEDKDIALNRTMIALGSCTMKLNAAAEMIPISWKEFAEPHPFVPIEQMEGFRDLFTDLKNWLRSITGFSGVSLQPNAGAQGEYAGLMVIRKYHLDRGEANRNICLIPSSAHGTNPASAQMVGMKVVVVNCDKEGNVDFDDLKKKAEQHSENLGALMVTYPSTHGVFEEKITDICELVHKHGGQVYMDGANLNALVGVAKPGNFGPDVCHINLHKTFCIPHGGGGPGMGPIACKRHLQVYLPNHPVIKDCGPTSGIGAVSAAPWGSSSILSISWMYIKMMGSAGLKLATEVAILNANYIAHRLKDHFPILYKGSNGNVAHECIIDIRNIKSETGVTEEDIAKRLIDYGFHAPTMSWPVAGTMMIEPTESEGLSELDRFCDTLIKIKEEIEKIKSGEFDKIDNPIKNAPHTDSELASDDWTHKYSRAEAAYPAKFLRANKFWPPVARVDNVYGDKNIFCTCPSIDEFKEDAA
;
A
#
# COMPACT_ATOMS: atom_id res chain seq x y z
N MET A 1 24.33 -6.53 -9.95
CA MET A 1 23.48 -5.32 -10.00
C MET A 1 24.21 -4.20 -9.26
N CYS A 2 24.30 -3.01 -9.85
CA CYS A 2 24.90 -1.83 -9.23
C CYS A 2 23.86 -0.73 -9.14
N ILE A 3 23.69 -0.13 -7.96
CA ILE A 3 22.72 0.93 -7.69
C ILE A 3 23.47 2.23 -7.39
N ARG A 4 23.00 3.34 -7.95
CA ARG A 4 23.54 4.66 -7.72
C ARG A 4 22.45 5.73 -7.61
N ASP A 5 22.61 6.65 -6.64
CA ASP A 5 21.76 7.81 -6.48
C ASP A 5 22.11 8.92 -7.49
N SER A 6 21.10 9.61 -8.03
CA SER A 6 21.25 10.75 -8.90
C SER A 6 20.10 11.76 -8.70
N PRO A 7 20.31 12.92 -8.04
CA PRO A 7 21.53 13.40 -7.34
C PRO A 7 21.99 12.50 -6.18
N GLY A 8 23.28 12.60 -5.83
CA GLY A 8 23.85 11.85 -4.71
C GLY A 8 23.38 12.38 -3.34
N THR A 9 23.62 11.60 -2.29
CA THR A 9 23.24 11.93 -0.89
C THR A 9 23.80 13.27 -0.40
N LEU A 10 24.91 13.72 -0.94
CA LEU A 10 25.53 15.02 -0.62
C LEU A 10 25.15 16.11 -1.64
N GLY A 11 24.17 15.87 -2.49
CA GLY A 11 23.69 16.80 -3.50
C GLY A 11 24.47 16.76 -4.81
N ASP A 12 25.56 15.99 -4.89
CA ASP A 12 26.44 15.98 -6.06
C ASP A 12 25.80 15.31 -7.27
N ILE A 13 26.00 15.91 -8.44
CA ILE A 13 25.59 15.36 -9.72
C ILE A 13 26.84 14.93 -10.51
N LYS A 14 26.89 13.64 -10.84
CA LYS A 14 27.98 13.02 -11.60
C LYS A 14 27.41 12.25 -12.79
N ASP A 15 28.13 12.26 -13.90
CA ASP A 15 27.74 11.46 -15.06
C ASP A 15 27.93 9.96 -14.77
N PRO A 16 26.86 9.15 -14.81
CA PRO A 16 26.97 7.71 -14.56
C PRO A 16 27.28 6.89 -15.82
N SER A 17 27.32 7.51 -17.00
CA SER A 17 27.36 6.80 -18.30
C SER A 17 28.56 5.87 -18.43
N GLU A 18 29.74 6.30 -18.00
CA GLU A 18 30.97 5.45 -18.05
C GLU A 18 30.83 4.24 -17.08
N ALA A 19 30.31 4.47 -15.89
CA ALA A 19 30.09 3.40 -14.91
C ALA A 19 29.07 2.37 -15.44
N ILE A 20 27.97 2.84 -16.02
CA ILE A 20 26.95 2.00 -16.64
C ILE A 20 27.55 1.16 -17.76
N SER A 21 28.37 1.78 -18.66
CA SER A 21 29.06 1.06 -19.74
C SER A 21 29.99 -0.04 -19.20
N LYS A 22 30.74 0.24 -18.12
CA LYS A 22 31.60 -0.76 -17.46
C LYS A 22 30.83 -1.92 -16.86
N ILE A 23 29.67 -1.63 -16.25
CA ILE A 23 28.75 -2.64 -15.68
C ILE A 23 28.24 -3.54 -16.81
N HIS A 24 27.74 -2.97 -17.91
CA HIS A 24 27.22 -3.73 -19.05
C HIS A 24 28.28 -4.61 -19.70
N LYS A 25 29.55 -4.12 -19.86
CA LYS A 25 30.66 -4.95 -20.35
C LYS A 25 30.92 -6.21 -19.54
N LYS A 26 30.50 -6.22 -18.27
CA LYS A 26 30.58 -7.37 -17.37
C LYS A 26 29.24 -8.10 -17.18
N ASN A 27 28.29 -7.94 -18.12
CA ASN A 27 26.94 -8.49 -18.07
C ASN A 27 26.15 -8.10 -16.79
N GLY A 28 26.55 -7.03 -16.12
CA GLY A 28 25.85 -6.48 -14.96
C GLY A 28 24.66 -5.63 -15.36
N LYS A 29 23.77 -5.34 -14.39
CA LYS A 29 22.62 -4.44 -14.56
C LYS A 29 22.82 -3.17 -13.75
N ALA A 30 22.48 -2.02 -14.34
CA ALA A 30 22.62 -0.71 -13.73
C ALA A 30 21.26 -0.17 -13.30
N VAL A 31 21.17 0.24 -12.02
CA VAL A 31 19.98 0.86 -11.42
C VAL A 31 20.31 2.29 -11.04
N LEU A 32 19.46 3.25 -11.41
CA LEU A 32 19.55 4.63 -10.92
C LEU A 32 18.41 4.92 -9.95
N ALA A 33 18.76 5.36 -8.75
CA ALA A 33 17.80 5.93 -7.80
C ALA A 33 17.70 7.43 -8.06
N CYS A 34 16.49 7.89 -8.45
CA CYS A 34 16.30 9.22 -9.05
C CYS A 34 15.36 10.10 -8.26
N ASP A 35 15.61 11.40 -8.27
CA ASP A 35 14.67 12.43 -7.86
C ASP A 35 13.85 12.90 -9.07
N LEU A 36 12.50 12.78 -9.00
CA LEU A 36 11.61 13.11 -10.10
C LEU A 36 11.67 14.59 -10.51
N LEU A 37 11.86 15.50 -9.54
CA LEU A 37 11.94 16.93 -9.83
C LEU A 37 13.24 17.27 -10.53
N ALA A 38 14.36 16.63 -10.16
CA ALA A 38 15.64 16.77 -10.83
C ALA A 38 15.59 16.27 -12.28
N LEU A 39 14.80 15.22 -12.58
CA LEU A 39 14.60 14.69 -13.93
C LEU A 39 13.87 15.66 -14.88
N ALA A 40 13.27 16.74 -14.39
CA ALA A 40 12.78 17.83 -15.24
C ALA A 40 13.93 18.58 -15.93
N LYS A 41 15.16 18.51 -15.38
CA LYS A 41 16.36 19.21 -15.88
C LYS A 41 17.46 18.26 -16.34
N LEU A 42 17.50 17.03 -15.81
CA LEU A 42 18.54 16.05 -16.10
C LEU A 42 18.04 14.98 -17.06
N LYS A 43 18.96 14.46 -17.88
CA LYS A 43 18.70 13.28 -18.73
C LYS A 43 18.08 12.15 -17.93
N THR A 44 17.14 11.47 -18.55
CA THR A 44 16.47 10.32 -17.96
C THR A 44 17.43 9.14 -17.76
N PRO A 45 17.15 8.25 -16.80
CA PRO A 45 17.88 6.99 -16.65
C PRO A 45 18.04 6.20 -17.96
N ARG A 46 16.99 6.20 -18.80
CA ARG A 46 17.02 5.57 -20.12
C ARG A 46 18.05 6.20 -21.06
N GLU A 47 18.08 7.53 -21.15
CA GLU A 47 19.06 8.28 -22.00
C GLU A 47 20.50 8.07 -21.52
N LEU A 48 20.69 7.80 -20.22
CA LEU A 48 21.98 7.47 -19.61
C LEU A 48 22.35 5.98 -19.73
N GLY A 49 21.43 5.14 -20.27
CA GLY A 49 21.66 3.72 -20.50
C GLY A 49 21.31 2.80 -19.33
N ALA A 50 20.72 3.30 -18.24
CA ALA A 50 20.32 2.47 -17.11
C ALA A 50 19.27 1.41 -17.51
N ASP A 51 19.29 0.29 -16.80
CA ASP A 51 18.33 -0.80 -17.01
C ASP A 51 17.07 -0.61 -16.18
N ILE A 52 17.21 -0.03 -14.99
CA ILE A 52 16.15 0.17 -14.01
C ILE A 52 16.30 1.56 -13.40
N ALA A 53 15.16 2.21 -13.16
CA ALA A 53 15.04 3.43 -12.36
C ALA A 53 14.11 3.22 -11.20
N VAL A 54 14.49 3.69 -10.00
CA VAL A 54 13.69 3.66 -8.78
C VAL A 54 13.72 5.02 -8.11
N GLY A 55 12.76 5.30 -7.25
CA GLY A 55 12.72 6.51 -6.45
C GLY A 55 11.41 6.68 -5.72
N SER A 56 11.28 7.80 -4.99
CA SER A 56 10.06 8.20 -4.34
C SER A 56 9.34 9.27 -5.15
N SER A 57 8.01 9.19 -5.21
CA SER A 57 7.16 10.24 -5.79
C SER A 57 6.85 11.37 -4.81
N GLN A 58 7.42 11.37 -3.61
CA GLN A 58 7.13 12.34 -2.54
C GLN A 58 7.32 13.80 -2.98
N ARG A 59 8.29 14.08 -3.88
CA ARG A 59 8.53 15.41 -4.46
C ARG A 59 7.33 15.97 -5.25
N PHE A 60 6.36 15.12 -5.58
CA PHE A 60 5.15 15.52 -6.30
C PHE A 60 3.98 15.70 -5.32
N GLY A 61 4.08 16.72 -4.48
CA GLY A 61 2.99 17.20 -3.63
C GLY A 61 2.71 16.40 -2.36
N ILE A 62 3.56 15.44 -1.99
CA ILE A 62 3.35 14.63 -0.77
C ILE A 62 4.12 15.26 0.40
N PRO A 63 3.46 15.55 1.53
CA PRO A 63 4.11 16.04 2.74
C PRO A 63 5.15 15.07 3.28
N MET A 64 6.14 15.58 4.03
CA MET A 64 7.17 14.73 4.64
C MET A 64 6.63 13.84 5.76
N GLY A 65 5.62 14.30 6.51
CA GLY A 65 4.84 13.49 7.44
C GLY A 65 5.63 12.73 8.50
N TYR A 66 6.76 13.30 8.94
CA TYR A 66 7.70 12.65 9.86
C TYR A 66 8.13 11.23 9.42
N GLY A 67 8.12 10.99 8.11
CA GLY A 67 8.51 9.72 7.50
C GLY A 67 7.54 9.17 6.45
N GLY A 68 6.44 9.80 6.24
CA GLY A 68 5.47 9.40 5.24
C GLY A 68 4.04 9.29 5.77
N PRO A 69 3.13 8.70 4.96
CA PRO A 69 3.41 7.79 3.82
C PRO A 69 3.82 8.52 2.53
N HIS A 70 4.46 7.79 1.63
CA HIS A 70 4.74 8.21 0.25
C HIS A 70 4.78 7.00 -0.68
N ALA A 71 4.52 7.21 -1.98
CA ALA A 71 4.65 6.15 -2.97
C ALA A 71 6.08 6.11 -3.55
N ALA A 72 6.53 4.91 -3.89
CA ALA A 72 7.72 4.69 -4.68
C ALA A 72 7.35 4.39 -6.13
N PHE A 73 8.26 4.64 -7.05
CA PHE A 73 8.14 4.22 -8.44
C PHE A 73 9.26 3.24 -8.82
N PHE A 74 8.93 2.38 -9.77
CA PHE A 74 9.85 1.43 -10.40
C PHE A 74 9.61 1.47 -11.90
N ALA A 75 10.64 1.79 -12.67
CA ALA A 75 10.61 1.80 -14.12
C ALA A 75 11.75 0.93 -14.68
N THR A 76 11.49 0.19 -15.75
CA THR A 76 12.48 -0.73 -16.31
C THR A 76 12.30 -0.90 -17.81
N LYS A 77 13.30 -1.53 -18.45
CA LYS A 77 13.22 -1.95 -19.86
C LYS A 77 12.18 -3.05 -20.04
N ASP A 78 11.62 -3.16 -21.25
CA ASP A 78 10.56 -4.12 -21.57
C ASP A 78 10.96 -5.58 -21.29
N GLU A 79 12.24 -5.92 -21.47
CA GLU A 79 12.77 -7.27 -21.18
C GLU A 79 12.55 -7.74 -19.74
N PHE A 80 12.43 -6.81 -18.76
CA PHE A 80 12.24 -7.13 -17.34
C PHE A 80 10.80 -7.07 -16.87
N LYS A 81 9.83 -6.72 -17.72
CA LYS A 81 8.42 -6.52 -17.31
C LYS A 81 7.81 -7.74 -16.60
N ARG A 82 8.23 -8.96 -16.96
CA ARG A 82 7.74 -10.19 -16.31
C ARG A 82 8.36 -10.45 -14.94
N SER A 83 9.45 -9.78 -14.59
CA SER A 83 10.15 -9.89 -13.30
C SER A 83 9.92 -8.67 -12.39
N MET A 84 9.19 -7.66 -12.87
CA MET A 84 8.87 -6.45 -12.10
C MET A 84 8.04 -6.79 -10.86
N PRO A 85 8.35 -6.20 -9.69
CA PRO A 85 7.45 -6.25 -8.54
C PRO A 85 6.21 -5.37 -8.76
N GLY A 86 5.17 -5.59 -7.94
CA GLY A 86 3.95 -4.80 -7.96
C GLY A 86 2.98 -5.18 -9.09
N ARG A 87 1.87 -4.46 -9.15
CA ARG A 87 0.79 -4.68 -10.11
C ARG A 87 0.96 -3.76 -11.31
N ILE A 88 0.71 -4.31 -12.51
CA ILE A 88 0.72 -3.56 -13.77
C ILE A 88 -0.71 -3.51 -14.29
N VAL A 89 -1.19 -2.30 -14.61
CA VAL A 89 -2.45 -2.10 -15.32
C VAL A 89 -2.18 -2.14 -16.81
N GLY A 90 -2.88 -3.03 -17.50
CA GLY A 90 -2.85 -3.14 -18.97
C GLY A 90 -4.15 -2.67 -19.58
N VAL A 91 -4.14 -2.54 -20.90
CA VAL A 91 -5.30 -2.21 -21.70
C VAL A 91 -5.86 -3.48 -22.33
N SER A 92 -7.19 -3.64 -22.23
CA SER A 92 -7.97 -4.65 -22.91
C SER A 92 -9.16 -3.98 -23.61
N VAL A 93 -10.11 -4.76 -24.03
CA VAL A 93 -11.42 -4.29 -24.53
C VAL A 93 -12.54 -4.90 -23.70
N ASP A 94 -13.68 -4.24 -23.63
CA ASP A 94 -14.91 -4.84 -23.14
C ASP A 94 -15.61 -5.65 -24.24
N ARG A 95 -16.72 -6.31 -23.92
CA ARG A 95 -17.47 -7.15 -24.87
C ARG A 95 -18.00 -6.40 -26.12
N HIS A 96 -18.04 -5.07 -26.07
CA HIS A 96 -18.44 -4.19 -27.17
C HIS A 96 -17.25 -3.64 -27.95
N GLY A 97 -16.00 -4.01 -27.58
CA GLY A 97 -14.78 -3.50 -28.20
C GLY A 97 -14.28 -2.18 -27.64
N ASN A 98 -14.95 -1.61 -26.62
CA ASN A 98 -14.50 -0.37 -25.98
C ASN A 98 -13.26 -0.61 -25.12
N LYS A 99 -12.37 0.36 -25.09
CA LYS A 99 -11.14 0.30 -24.28
C LYS A 99 -11.47 0.10 -22.80
N ALA A 100 -10.85 -0.89 -22.18
CA ALA A 100 -11.03 -1.24 -20.78
C ALA A 100 -9.69 -1.51 -20.10
N TYR A 101 -9.56 -1.13 -18.81
CA TYR A 101 -8.36 -1.39 -18.04
C TYR A 101 -8.50 -2.68 -17.21
N ARG A 102 -7.40 -3.38 -17.07
CA ARG A 102 -7.31 -4.58 -16.22
C ARG A 102 -5.93 -4.75 -15.63
N LEU A 103 -5.81 -5.55 -14.57
CA LEU A 103 -4.51 -6.00 -14.08
C LEU A 103 -3.90 -6.99 -15.06
N SER A 104 -2.65 -6.73 -15.47
CA SER A 104 -1.89 -7.57 -16.41
C SER A 104 -0.71 -8.26 -15.73
N LEU A 105 -0.23 -9.37 -16.32
CA LEU A 105 0.94 -10.12 -15.83
C LEU A 105 0.80 -10.59 -14.36
N GLN A 106 -0.40 -10.96 -13.94
CA GLN A 106 -0.72 -11.31 -12.55
C GLN A 106 -0.04 -12.61 -12.07
N THR A 107 0.46 -13.46 -12.97
CA THR A 107 1.05 -14.76 -12.62
C THR A 107 2.25 -14.72 -11.68
N ARG A 108 2.84 -13.53 -11.47
CA ARG A 108 3.94 -13.30 -10.51
C ARG A 108 3.44 -12.86 -9.14
N GLU A 109 2.15 -12.54 -9.02
CA GLU A 109 1.55 -12.05 -7.78
C GLU A 109 1.28 -13.20 -6.80
N GLN A 110 1.42 -12.92 -5.51
CA GLN A 110 1.29 -13.90 -4.44
C GLN A 110 -0.12 -14.53 -4.34
N HIS A 111 -1.16 -13.83 -4.77
CA HIS A 111 -2.53 -14.36 -4.78
C HIS A 111 -2.82 -15.33 -5.93
N ILE A 112 -1.96 -15.39 -6.95
CA ILE A 112 -2.04 -16.35 -8.07
C ILE A 112 -1.10 -17.55 -7.88
N ARG A 113 0.16 -17.29 -7.45
CA ARG A 113 1.17 -18.33 -7.25
C ARG A 113 1.86 -18.16 -5.90
N ARG A 114 1.26 -18.67 -4.84
CA ARG A 114 1.70 -18.50 -3.45
C ARG A 114 3.16 -18.89 -3.22
N ASP A 115 3.58 -20.03 -3.76
CA ASP A 115 4.93 -20.62 -3.58
C ASP A 115 5.99 -20.09 -4.55
N LYS A 116 5.58 -19.42 -5.61
CA LYS A 116 6.47 -18.94 -6.70
C LYS A 116 6.27 -17.46 -7.02
N ALA A 117 5.66 -16.71 -6.11
CA ALA A 117 5.45 -15.30 -6.30
C ALA A 117 6.77 -14.54 -6.31
N THR A 118 6.91 -13.58 -7.22
CA THR A 118 8.06 -12.65 -7.26
C THR A 118 7.74 -11.30 -6.63
N SER A 119 6.49 -11.09 -6.22
CA SER A 119 6.01 -9.89 -5.53
C SER A 119 5.22 -10.27 -4.30
N ASN A 120 5.51 -9.58 -3.18
CA ASN A 120 4.78 -9.69 -1.92
C ASN A 120 4.06 -8.39 -1.55
N ILE A 121 3.80 -7.52 -2.53
CA ILE A 121 3.08 -6.27 -2.31
C ILE A 121 1.58 -6.58 -2.23
N CYS A 122 0.98 -6.42 -1.04
CA CYS A 122 -0.47 -6.57 -0.83
C CYS A 122 -1.14 -5.19 -0.76
N THR A 123 -0.88 -4.41 0.30
CA THR A 123 -1.36 -3.03 0.43
C THR A 123 -0.29 -2.08 -0.08
N ALA A 124 -0.54 -1.48 -1.25
CA ALA A 124 0.35 -0.50 -1.86
C ALA A 124 0.02 0.92 -1.37
N GLN A 125 0.93 1.87 -1.59
CA GLN A 125 0.71 3.29 -1.29
C GLN A 125 -0.07 3.97 -2.45
N ALA A 126 -1.23 3.42 -2.82
CA ALA A 126 -1.99 3.81 -4.00
C ALA A 126 -2.48 5.27 -3.92
N LEU A 127 -3.03 5.69 -2.77
CA LEU A 127 -3.51 7.07 -2.59
C LEU A 127 -2.38 8.08 -2.84
N LEU A 128 -1.16 7.81 -2.35
CA LEU A 128 -0.03 8.70 -2.52
C LEU A 128 0.45 8.74 -3.98
N ALA A 129 0.34 7.63 -4.71
CA ALA A 129 0.59 7.60 -6.15
C ALA A 129 -0.46 8.44 -6.92
N ILE A 130 -1.73 8.37 -6.52
CA ILE A 130 -2.82 9.21 -7.09
C ILE A 130 -2.57 10.68 -6.82
N VAL A 131 -2.19 11.07 -5.58
CA VAL A 131 -1.86 12.47 -5.25
C VAL A 131 -0.66 12.95 -6.09
N SER A 132 0.37 12.13 -6.25
CA SER A 132 1.53 12.47 -7.11
C SER A 132 1.13 12.65 -8.58
N ALA A 133 0.23 11.80 -9.10
CA ALA A 133 -0.31 11.94 -10.44
C ALA A 133 -1.14 13.24 -10.58
N ALA A 134 -2.01 13.53 -9.60
CA ALA A 134 -2.81 14.76 -9.58
C ALA A 134 -1.92 16.02 -9.54
N TYR A 135 -0.82 16.00 -8.78
CA TYR A 135 0.18 17.07 -8.77
C TYR A 135 0.78 17.28 -10.18
N ALA A 136 1.20 16.18 -10.83
CA ALA A 136 1.74 16.25 -12.18
C ALA A 136 0.72 16.75 -13.21
N ILE A 137 -0.55 16.36 -13.08
CA ILE A 137 -1.66 16.83 -13.94
C ILE A 137 -1.92 18.32 -13.71
N TYR A 138 -1.98 18.77 -12.46
CA TYR A 138 -2.27 20.17 -12.12
C TYR A 138 -1.18 21.12 -12.60
N HIS A 139 0.09 20.80 -12.38
CA HIS A 139 1.21 21.65 -12.77
C HIS A 139 1.61 21.51 -14.23
N GLY A 140 1.39 20.36 -14.83
CA GLY A 140 1.83 20.06 -16.19
C GLY A 140 3.36 20.10 -16.36
N PRO A 141 3.87 19.89 -17.60
CA PRO A 141 5.30 19.88 -17.86
C PRO A 141 5.96 21.24 -17.57
N ASP A 142 5.32 22.35 -17.91
CA ASP A 142 5.87 23.68 -17.70
C ASP A 142 5.86 24.08 -16.23
N GLY A 143 4.79 23.79 -15.49
CA GLY A 143 4.73 24.05 -14.06
C GLY A 143 5.80 23.28 -13.28
N ILE A 144 5.98 21.98 -13.57
CA ILE A 144 7.06 21.16 -12.96
C ILE A 144 8.43 21.70 -13.31
N LYS A 145 8.65 22.11 -14.56
CA LYS A 145 9.90 22.73 -14.99
C LYS A 145 10.17 24.02 -14.20
N ASN A 146 9.18 24.91 -14.08
CA ASN A 146 9.31 26.15 -13.34
C ASN A 146 9.62 25.92 -11.86
N ILE A 147 8.96 24.94 -11.22
CA ILE A 147 9.24 24.53 -9.82
C ILE A 147 10.68 24.04 -9.69
N SER A 148 11.11 23.15 -10.61
CA SER A 148 12.47 22.61 -10.63
C SER A 148 13.53 23.69 -10.80
N GLU A 149 13.31 24.64 -11.71
CA GLU A 149 14.21 25.79 -11.93
C GLU A 149 14.29 26.69 -10.72
N ARG A 150 13.16 27.08 -10.15
CA ARG A 150 13.10 27.93 -8.96
C ARG A 150 13.84 27.33 -7.77
N VAL A 151 13.62 26.04 -7.48
CA VAL A 151 14.30 25.33 -6.40
C VAL A 151 15.82 25.33 -6.61
N SER A 152 16.24 25.02 -7.82
CA SER A 152 17.65 25.00 -8.18
C SER A 152 18.32 26.39 -8.15
N GLN A 153 17.58 27.44 -8.53
CA GLN A 153 18.05 28.83 -8.42
C GLN A 153 18.22 29.30 -6.98
N LEU A 154 17.31 28.92 -6.07
CA LEU A 154 17.45 29.20 -4.64
C LEU A 154 18.73 28.54 -4.07
N ALA A 155 18.95 27.27 -4.40
CA ALA A 155 20.17 26.54 -4.01
C ALA A 155 21.44 27.21 -4.57
N LYS A 156 21.42 27.64 -5.83
CA LYS A 156 22.52 28.32 -6.51
C LYS A 156 22.80 29.68 -5.85
N SER A 157 21.77 30.48 -5.61
CA SER A 157 21.89 31.79 -4.97
C SER A 157 22.52 31.68 -3.58
N PHE A 158 22.12 30.69 -2.80
CA PHE A 158 22.73 30.37 -1.51
C PHE A 158 24.21 29.97 -1.69
N ALA A 159 24.50 29.02 -2.58
CA ALA A 159 25.82 28.49 -2.80
C ALA A 159 26.84 29.58 -3.25
N ASP A 160 26.42 30.52 -4.12
CA ASP A 160 27.27 31.61 -4.57
C ASP A 160 27.65 32.56 -3.43
N LYS A 161 26.69 32.91 -2.57
CA LYS A 161 26.94 33.75 -1.41
C LYS A 161 27.82 33.06 -0.37
N ILE A 162 27.65 31.78 -0.16
CA ILE A 162 28.49 30.97 0.73
C ILE A 162 29.94 30.93 0.22
N LYS A 163 30.16 30.77 -1.08
CA LYS A 163 31.49 30.83 -1.70
C LYS A 163 32.11 32.21 -1.57
N GLN A 164 31.36 33.28 -1.85
CA GLN A 164 31.81 34.66 -1.67
C GLN A 164 32.24 34.95 -0.24
N SER A 165 31.68 34.26 0.73
CA SER A 165 32.01 34.34 2.15
C SER A 165 33.16 33.42 2.58
N GLY A 166 33.88 32.83 1.64
CA GLY A 166 35.09 32.04 1.86
C GLY A 166 34.88 30.57 2.22
N TYR A 167 33.66 30.03 2.09
CA TYR A 167 33.42 28.62 2.29
C TYR A 167 33.65 27.83 0.98
N GLU A 168 34.12 26.60 1.13
CA GLU A 168 34.26 25.64 0.06
C GLU A 168 33.01 24.74 -0.03
N LEU A 169 32.59 24.39 -1.24
CA LEU A 169 31.52 23.43 -1.50
C LEU A 169 32.09 22.05 -1.77
N TYR A 170 31.41 21.00 -1.29
CA TYR A 170 31.73 19.60 -1.61
C TYR A 170 31.64 19.33 -3.12
N SER A 171 30.65 19.91 -3.79
CA SER A 171 30.48 19.83 -5.24
C SER A 171 29.98 21.15 -5.81
N ASN A 172 30.45 21.48 -7.01
CA ASN A 172 29.93 22.62 -7.79
C ASN A 172 28.73 22.25 -8.65
N ASN A 173 28.51 20.94 -8.89
CA ASN A 173 27.41 20.38 -9.66
C ASN A 173 26.38 19.81 -8.68
N PHE A 174 25.28 20.51 -8.51
CA PHE A 174 24.18 20.14 -7.61
C PHE A 174 22.84 20.56 -8.22
N PHE A 175 21.76 20.02 -7.67
CA PHE A 175 20.39 20.40 -8.06
C PHE A 175 19.76 21.33 -6.99
N ASP A 176 19.41 20.81 -5.84
CA ASP A 176 18.70 21.49 -4.75
C ASP A 176 19.40 21.37 -3.41
N THR A 177 20.40 20.54 -3.30
CA THR A 177 21.12 20.25 -2.06
C THR A 177 22.56 20.72 -2.18
N VAL A 178 22.98 21.59 -1.25
CA VAL A 178 24.32 22.18 -1.17
C VAL A 178 25.02 21.65 0.08
N THR A 179 26.13 20.94 -0.11
CA THR A 179 27.00 20.50 0.98
C THR A 179 28.22 21.42 1.07
N ILE A 180 28.42 21.97 2.27
CA ILE A 180 29.43 22.99 2.58
C ILE A 180 30.48 22.36 3.48
N ILE A 181 31.77 22.58 3.15
CA ILE A 181 32.93 22.20 3.96
C ILE A 181 33.14 23.32 4.97
N THR A 182 32.80 23.06 6.22
CA THR A 182 32.79 24.07 7.32
C THR A 182 33.92 23.87 8.32
N LYS A 183 34.63 22.75 8.22
CA LYS A 183 35.79 22.39 9.08
C LYS A 183 35.48 22.62 10.58
N GLU A 184 36.34 23.28 11.30
CA GLU A 184 36.23 23.59 12.73
C GLU A 184 35.00 24.44 13.09
N LYS A 185 34.37 25.11 12.13
CA LYS A 185 33.16 25.94 12.35
C LYS A 185 31.85 25.13 12.37
N THR A 186 31.90 23.82 12.06
CA THR A 186 30.72 22.97 11.88
C THR A 186 29.78 23.01 13.07
N ASP A 187 30.30 22.80 14.28
CA ASP A 187 29.47 22.73 15.49
C ASP A 187 28.86 24.07 15.85
N GLN A 188 29.63 25.17 15.65
CA GLN A 188 29.13 26.51 15.93
C GLN A 188 28.00 26.89 14.97
N ILE A 189 28.17 26.65 13.67
CA ILE A 189 27.14 26.93 12.66
C ILE A 189 25.90 26.09 12.93
N TYR A 190 26.08 24.82 13.26
CA TYR A 190 24.96 23.91 13.58
C TYR A 190 24.17 24.40 14.82
N LYS A 191 24.86 24.83 15.89
CA LYS A 191 24.23 25.44 17.07
C LYS A 191 23.50 26.74 16.70
N ASN A 192 24.11 27.59 15.87
CA ASN A 192 23.46 28.82 15.41
C ASN A 192 22.16 28.54 14.64
N ALA A 193 22.14 27.50 13.84
CA ALA A 193 20.95 27.06 13.12
C ALA A 193 19.83 26.63 14.10
N LEU A 194 20.16 25.81 15.09
CA LEU A 194 19.19 25.35 16.10
C LEU A 194 18.66 26.55 16.93
N ASN A 195 19.52 27.50 17.33
CA ASN A 195 19.11 28.70 18.05
C ASN A 195 18.15 29.57 17.23
N GLN A 196 18.24 29.57 15.91
CA GLN A 196 17.33 30.26 15.01
C GLN A 196 16.15 29.39 14.57
N ARG A 197 15.94 28.22 15.20
CA ARG A 197 14.88 27.23 14.87
C ARG A 197 14.93 26.76 13.40
N VAL A 198 16.16 26.54 12.91
CA VAL A 198 16.42 26.00 11.57
C VAL A 198 17.19 24.70 11.72
N ASN A 199 16.64 23.62 11.18
CA ASN A 199 17.33 22.35 11.10
C ASN A 199 18.10 22.27 9.78
N ILE A 200 19.39 22.00 9.85
CA ILE A 200 20.27 21.69 8.74
C ILE A 200 20.94 20.33 8.99
N ARG A 201 21.32 19.65 7.93
CA ARG A 201 21.95 18.33 8.09
C ARG A 201 23.41 18.48 8.50
N LYS A 202 23.78 17.94 9.66
CA LYS A 202 25.19 17.71 10.03
C LYS A 202 25.63 16.39 9.39
N VAL A 203 26.48 16.48 8.35
CA VAL A 203 26.98 15.31 7.61
C VAL A 203 28.04 14.58 8.44
N ASN A 204 29.01 15.33 8.96
CA ASN A 204 30.07 14.87 9.87
C ASN A 204 30.64 16.07 10.64
N SER A 205 31.84 15.91 11.24
CA SER A 205 32.52 16.97 12.01
C SER A 205 33.00 18.15 11.16
N GLU A 206 33.03 18.04 9.83
CA GLU A 206 33.60 19.03 8.92
C GLU A 206 32.63 19.56 7.88
N MET A 207 31.42 18.98 7.76
CA MET A 207 30.49 19.29 6.69
C MET A 207 29.07 19.44 7.17
N LEU A 208 28.37 20.44 6.61
CA LEU A 208 26.93 20.68 6.74
C LEU A 208 26.27 20.65 5.36
N ALA A 209 25.03 20.16 5.28
CA ALA A 209 24.25 20.17 4.06
C ALA A 209 22.90 20.89 4.26
N VAL A 210 22.49 21.62 3.22
CA VAL A 210 21.23 22.36 3.16
C VAL A 210 20.48 21.97 1.90
N SER A 211 19.20 21.65 2.05
CA SER A 211 18.32 21.30 0.92
C SER A 211 17.20 22.32 0.78
N PHE A 212 16.82 22.58 -0.46
CA PHE A 212 15.75 23.52 -0.83
C PHE A 212 14.59 22.77 -1.47
N ASP A 213 13.39 23.27 -1.22
CA ASP A 213 12.15 22.80 -1.83
C ASP A 213 11.30 24.00 -2.32
N GLU A 214 10.18 23.74 -2.98
CA GLU A 214 9.30 24.75 -3.55
C GLU A 214 8.65 25.67 -2.51
N ARG A 215 8.64 25.31 -1.23
CA ARG A 215 8.10 26.11 -0.12
C ARG A 215 9.10 27.14 0.41
N LYS A 216 10.35 27.08 -0.01
CA LYS A 216 11.39 28.02 0.42
C LYS A 216 11.36 29.28 -0.46
N ASN A 217 11.87 30.36 0.11
CA ASN A 217 11.94 31.67 -0.52
C ASN A 217 13.22 32.42 -0.11
N VAL A 218 13.41 33.59 -0.66
CA VAL A 218 14.60 34.45 -0.36
C VAL A 218 14.76 34.75 1.12
N TYR A 219 13.66 34.90 1.86
CA TYR A 219 13.74 35.10 3.30
C TYR A 219 14.48 33.94 4.00
N ARG A 220 14.17 32.71 3.63
CA ARG A 220 14.82 31.51 4.18
C ARG A 220 16.28 31.39 3.75
N VAL A 221 16.58 31.74 2.49
CA VAL A 221 17.96 31.84 2.03
C VAL A 221 18.76 32.83 2.86
N ASN A 222 18.22 34.02 3.09
CA ASN A 222 18.88 35.05 3.91
C ASN A 222 19.04 34.65 5.39
N GLN A 223 18.07 33.92 5.95
CA GLN A 223 18.19 33.32 7.27
C GLN A 223 19.38 32.36 7.35
N LEU A 224 19.51 31.48 6.34
CA LEU A 224 20.66 30.58 6.26
C LEU A 224 21.97 31.32 6.11
N LEU A 225 22.06 32.35 5.25
CA LEU A 225 23.26 33.17 5.09
C LEU A 225 23.70 33.77 6.42
N LYS A 226 22.77 34.29 7.23
CA LYS A 226 23.05 34.79 8.60
C LYS A 226 23.59 33.69 9.51
N ILE A 227 23.03 32.48 9.46
CA ILE A 227 23.49 31.33 10.26
C ILE A 227 24.95 31.00 9.94
N PHE A 228 25.37 31.13 8.69
CA PHE A 228 26.74 30.91 8.23
C PHE A 228 27.64 32.13 8.37
N ASN A 229 27.15 33.26 8.93
CA ASN A 229 27.84 34.54 9.02
C ASN A 229 28.30 35.05 7.63
N ALA A 230 27.51 34.83 6.60
CA ALA A 230 27.77 35.35 5.27
C ALA A 230 27.41 36.83 5.17
N ALA A 231 28.29 37.63 4.53
CA ALA A 231 28.24 39.10 4.58
C ALA A 231 27.13 39.75 3.75
N GLU A 232 26.59 39.05 2.77
CA GLU A 232 25.63 39.63 1.82
C GLU A 232 24.26 38.93 1.83
N SER A 233 23.21 39.73 1.70
CA SER A 233 21.83 39.25 1.56
C SER A 233 21.33 39.32 0.11
N ILE A 234 20.38 38.46 -0.23
CA ILE A 234 19.65 38.48 -1.50
C ILE A 234 18.41 39.37 -1.33
N LYS A 235 18.20 40.35 -2.22
CA LYS A 235 17.09 41.30 -2.11
C LYS A 235 15.76 40.74 -2.58
N LYS A 236 15.78 39.93 -3.63
CA LYS A 236 14.61 39.28 -4.24
C LYS A 236 15.02 38.01 -4.99
N GLU A 237 14.05 37.16 -5.30
CA GLU A 237 14.27 36.10 -6.27
C GLU A 237 14.67 36.73 -7.61
N ASP A 238 15.75 36.27 -8.18
CA ASP A 238 16.26 36.76 -9.44
C ASP A 238 16.20 35.61 -10.47
N PRO A 239 15.22 35.62 -11.36
CA PRO A 239 15.09 34.59 -12.40
C PRO A 239 16.27 34.60 -13.40
N SER A 240 17.06 35.68 -13.43
CA SER A 240 18.25 35.76 -14.26
C SER A 240 19.48 35.06 -13.63
N VAL A 241 19.40 34.64 -12.36
CA VAL A 241 20.46 33.82 -11.75
C VAL A 241 20.61 32.55 -12.59
N SER A 242 21.79 32.39 -13.15
CA SER A 242 22.11 31.17 -13.92
C SER A 242 21.87 29.93 -13.06
N LEU A 243 21.31 28.90 -13.67
CA LEU A 243 21.19 27.59 -13.00
C LEU A 243 22.57 27.08 -12.55
N PRO A 244 22.64 26.20 -11.54
CA PRO A 244 23.88 25.53 -11.17
C PRO A 244 24.58 25.03 -12.42
N ASN A 245 25.91 25.00 -12.42
CA ASN A 245 26.71 24.47 -13.53
C ASN A 245 26.49 22.96 -13.66
N LEU A 246 25.32 22.59 -14.20
CA LEU A 246 25.06 21.22 -14.55
C LEU A 246 25.91 20.86 -15.79
N PRO A 247 26.53 19.68 -15.79
CA PRO A 247 27.27 19.23 -16.97
C PRO A 247 26.36 19.27 -18.21
N LYS A 248 26.78 19.96 -19.27
CA LYS A 248 25.95 20.15 -20.48
C LYS A 248 25.48 18.84 -21.10
N ASN A 249 26.30 17.80 -21.01
CA ASN A 249 25.97 16.45 -21.50
C ASN A 249 24.90 15.74 -20.65
N LEU A 250 24.61 16.22 -19.47
CA LEU A 250 23.54 15.69 -18.57
C LEU A 250 22.24 16.47 -18.64
N LEU A 251 22.20 17.61 -19.34
CA LEU A 251 20.97 18.39 -19.47
C LEU A 251 19.94 17.64 -20.32
N ARG A 252 18.70 17.66 -19.84
CA ARG A 252 17.56 17.07 -20.55
C ARG A 252 17.16 17.93 -21.72
N THR A 253 16.99 17.30 -22.87
CA THR A 253 16.41 17.89 -24.08
C THR A 253 15.12 17.19 -24.50
N SER A 254 14.86 16.01 -23.98
CA SER A 254 13.65 15.24 -24.27
C SER A 254 12.41 15.83 -23.59
N LYS A 255 11.29 15.80 -24.29
CA LYS A 255 9.97 16.15 -23.72
C LYS A 255 9.52 15.14 -22.68
N TYR A 256 8.54 15.50 -21.88
CA TYR A 256 7.91 14.66 -20.87
C TYR A 256 6.49 15.15 -20.57
N LEU A 257 5.65 14.27 -20.00
CA LEU A 257 4.23 14.55 -19.71
C LEU A 257 3.47 15.07 -20.96
N GLU A 258 3.71 14.44 -22.10
CA GLU A 258 3.14 14.83 -23.39
C GLU A 258 1.68 14.42 -23.54
N HIS A 259 1.18 13.47 -22.71
CA HIS A 259 -0.21 13.05 -22.75
C HIS A 259 -1.14 14.24 -22.45
N PRO A 260 -2.28 14.41 -23.16
CA PRO A 260 -3.19 15.54 -23.01
C PRO A 260 -3.64 15.82 -21.58
N VAL A 261 -3.80 14.79 -20.74
CA VAL A 261 -4.21 14.93 -19.34
C VAL A 261 -3.29 15.87 -18.54
N PHE A 262 -2.00 15.90 -18.86
CA PHE A 262 -1.02 16.78 -18.20
C PHE A 262 -1.03 18.20 -18.73
N ASN A 263 -1.88 18.48 -19.73
CA ASN A 263 -1.97 19.77 -20.40
C ASN A 263 -3.40 20.35 -20.43
N SER A 264 -4.26 19.85 -19.51
CA SER A 264 -5.71 20.15 -19.56
C SER A 264 -6.30 20.74 -18.27
N TYR A 265 -5.79 20.42 -17.09
CA TYR A 265 -6.46 20.72 -15.81
C TYR A 265 -5.57 21.53 -14.87
N HIS A 266 -5.30 22.81 -15.25
CA HIS A 266 -4.34 23.67 -14.56
C HIS A 266 -4.98 24.69 -13.61
N SER A 267 -6.29 24.70 -13.46
CA SER A 267 -7.01 25.51 -12.48
C SER A 267 -7.68 24.65 -11.42
N GLU A 268 -7.90 25.22 -10.22
CA GLU A 268 -8.58 24.54 -9.13
C GLU A 268 -9.96 24.00 -9.55
N THR A 269 -10.73 24.80 -10.25
CA THR A 269 -12.07 24.42 -10.72
C THR A 269 -12.03 23.25 -11.71
N GLU A 270 -11.10 23.28 -12.68
CA GLU A 270 -10.95 22.20 -13.66
C GLU A 270 -10.50 20.91 -13.00
N MET A 271 -9.53 20.98 -12.08
CA MET A 271 -9.05 19.83 -11.34
C MET A 271 -10.12 19.22 -10.46
N LEU A 272 -10.91 20.03 -9.74
CA LEU A 272 -12.03 19.56 -8.92
C LEU A 272 -13.05 18.78 -9.78
N ARG A 273 -13.41 19.31 -10.94
CA ARG A 273 -14.34 18.66 -11.86
C ARG A 273 -13.74 17.40 -12.48
N TYR A 274 -12.44 17.39 -12.76
CA TYR A 274 -11.74 16.20 -13.25
C TYR A 274 -11.73 15.09 -12.21
N LEU A 275 -11.39 15.40 -10.96
CA LEU A 275 -11.43 14.43 -9.86
C LEU A 275 -12.84 13.86 -9.66
N LYS A 276 -13.87 14.69 -9.74
CA LYS A 276 -15.27 14.24 -9.63
C LYS A 276 -15.66 13.28 -10.76
N ARG A 277 -15.23 13.55 -12.01
CA ARG A 277 -15.46 12.63 -13.13
C ARG A 277 -14.76 11.29 -12.97
N LEU A 278 -13.59 11.27 -12.31
CA LEU A 278 -12.90 10.01 -12.02
C LEU A 278 -13.59 9.24 -10.88
N GLU A 279 -14.02 9.95 -9.83
CA GLU A 279 -14.78 9.37 -8.72
C GLU A 279 -16.07 8.70 -9.20
N ASP A 280 -16.81 9.35 -10.11
CA ASP A 280 -18.07 8.84 -10.62
C ASP A 280 -17.93 7.55 -11.47
N LYS A 281 -16.71 7.20 -11.88
CA LYS A 281 -16.45 6.00 -12.68
C LYS A 281 -16.28 4.73 -11.85
N ASP A 282 -16.27 4.83 -10.53
CA ASP A 282 -16.09 3.67 -9.67
C ASP A 282 -16.96 3.75 -8.41
N ILE A 283 -17.07 2.62 -7.74
CA ILE A 283 -17.80 2.48 -6.48
C ILE A 283 -16.86 2.81 -5.33
N ALA A 284 -17.34 3.62 -4.38
CA ALA A 284 -16.60 4.04 -3.21
C ALA A 284 -17.42 3.87 -1.93
N LEU A 285 -16.75 3.85 -0.77
CA LEU A 285 -17.37 3.64 0.56
C LEU A 285 -18.43 4.69 0.94
N ASN A 286 -18.34 5.90 0.39
CA ASN A 286 -19.37 6.93 0.59
C ASN A 286 -20.64 6.69 -0.23
N ARG A 287 -20.65 5.65 -1.08
CA ARG A 287 -21.78 5.27 -1.92
C ARG A 287 -22.46 3.98 -1.45
N THR A 288 -21.66 3.02 -0.99
CA THR A 288 -22.11 1.67 -0.64
C THR A 288 -21.08 0.94 0.22
N MET A 289 -21.52 -0.09 0.91
CA MET A 289 -20.64 -1.05 1.56
C MET A 289 -19.72 -1.72 0.52
N ILE A 290 -18.48 -1.96 0.89
CA ILE A 290 -17.52 -2.77 0.14
C ILE A 290 -17.17 -3.98 1.00
N ALA A 291 -17.88 -5.08 0.82
CA ALA A 291 -17.79 -6.28 1.66
C ALA A 291 -16.61 -7.18 1.26
N LEU A 292 -15.42 -6.60 1.10
CA LEU A 292 -14.23 -7.27 0.57
C LEU A 292 -13.53 -8.09 1.66
N GLY A 293 -13.88 -9.36 1.80
CA GLY A 293 -13.33 -10.26 2.81
C GLY A 293 -11.81 -10.36 2.79
N SER A 294 -11.23 -10.43 3.98
CA SER A 294 -9.79 -10.35 4.27
C SER A 294 -9.13 -9.01 3.94
N CYS A 295 -9.89 -8.02 3.47
CA CYS A 295 -9.41 -6.70 3.05
C CYS A 295 -10.24 -5.59 3.67
N THR A 296 -10.49 -5.63 4.95
CA THR A 296 -11.38 -4.76 5.75
C THR A 296 -11.55 -3.36 5.19
N MET A 297 -12.74 -3.04 4.73
CA MET A 297 -13.06 -1.73 4.13
C MET A 297 -14.01 -0.97 5.05
N LYS A 298 -13.45 -0.14 5.92
CA LYS A 298 -14.23 0.69 6.85
C LYS A 298 -14.37 2.10 6.31
N LEU A 299 -15.55 2.69 6.48
CA LEU A 299 -15.73 4.13 6.31
C LEU A 299 -15.23 4.85 7.55
N ASN A 300 -14.26 5.74 7.38
CA ASN A 300 -13.63 6.49 8.46
C ASN A 300 -14.43 7.73 8.87
N ALA A 301 -14.37 8.09 10.14
CA ALA A 301 -14.85 9.38 10.61
C ALA A 301 -13.94 10.52 10.12
N ALA A 302 -14.54 11.62 9.67
CA ALA A 302 -13.76 12.78 9.20
C ALA A 302 -12.82 13.34 10.30
N ALA A 303 -13.25 13.29 11.58
CA ALA A 303 -12.45 13.72 12.70
C ALA A 303 -11.12 12.96 12.86
N GLU A 304 -11.07 11.69 12.49
CA GLU A 304 -9.86 10.86 12.53
C GLU A 304 -8.84 11.30 11.47
N MET A 305 -9.34 11.80 10.34
CA MET A 305 -8.53 12.18 9.19
C MET A 305 -7.99 13.62 9.24
N ILE A 306 -8.69 14.54 9.89
CA ILE A 306 -8.34 15.97 9.94
C ILE A 306 -6.89 16.22 10.38
N PRO A 307 -6.36 15.58 11.45
CA PRO A 307 -5.01 15.88 11.92
C PRO A 307 -3.89 15.67 10.91
N ILE A 308 -4.05 14.76 9.94
CA ILE A 308 -2.99 14.51 8.94
C ILE A 308 -2.67 15.73 8.07
N SER A 309 -3.59 16.69 7.97
CA SER A 309 -3.42 17.92 7.20
C SER A 309 -2.80 19.07 8.02
N TRP A 310 -2.70 18.93 9.34
CA TRP A 310 -2.08 19.95 10.17
C TRP A 310 -0.57 19.97 9.96
N LYS A 311 0.02 21.16 9.91
CA LYS A 311 1.45 21.31 9.62
C LYS A 311 2.35 20.59 10.63
N GLU A 312 1.91 20.47 11.87
CA GLU A 312 2.63 19.77 12.94
C GLU A 312 2.76 18.26 12.68
N PHE A 313 1.84 17.67 11.92
CA PHE A 313 1.87 16.27 11.47
C PHE A 313 2.43 16.12 10.05
N ALA A 314 2.10 17.06 9.15
CA ALA A 314 2.42 16.96 7.74
C ALA A 314 3.87 17.38 7.40
N GLU A 315 4.42 18.41 8.08
CA GLU A 315 5.66 19.05 7.65
C GLU A 315 6.97 18.48 8.24
N PRO A 316 7.01 17.81 9.41
CA PRO A 316 8.26 17.40 10.01
C PRO A 316 9.03 16.40 9.14
N HIS A 317 10.35 16.65 9.03
CA HIS A 317 11.28 15.71 8.42
C HIS A 317 11.55 14.53 9.37
N PRO A 318 11.69 13.28 8.91
CA PRO A 318 11.88 12.11 9.78
C PRO A 318 13.16 12.13 10.63
N PHE A 319 14.13 12.95 10.29
CA PHE A 319 15.42 13.06 10.99
C PHE A 319 15.62 14.41 11.66
N VAL A 320 14.55 15.13 12.01
CA VAL A 320 14.69 16.29 12.91
C VAL A 320 15.17 15.83 14.29
N PRO A 321 15.85 16.68 15.07
CA PRO A 321 16.22 16.37 16.44
C PRO A 321 15.02 15.88 17.25
N ILE A 322 15.18 14.76 17.93
CA ILE A 322 14.06 14.04 18.57
C ILE A 322 13.39 14.85 19.68
N GLU A 323 14.16 15.72 20.32
CA GLU A 323 13.67 16.65 21.35
C GLU A 323 12.70 17.72 20.81
N GLN A 324 12.64 17.91 19.48
CA GLN A 324 11.67 18.80 18.84
C GLN A 324 10.34 18.10 18.52
N MET A 325 10.24 16.80 18.76
CA MET A 325 9.12 15.95 18.36
C MET A 325 8.43 15.28 19.56
N GLU A 326 8.34 15.97 20.69
CA GLU A 326 7.72 15.46 21.92
C GLU A 326 6.30 14.94 21.67
N GLY A 327 5.45 15.69 20.98
CA GLY A 327 4.09 15.28 20.68
C GLY A 327 4.01 13.98 19.86
N PHE A 328 4.91 13.75 18.90
CA PHE A 328 4.99 12.47 18.21
C PHE A 328 5.50 11.33 19.11
N ARG A 329 6.44 11.63 20.02
CA ARG A 329 6.91 10.64 21.00
C ARG A 329 5.81 10.19 21.93
N ASP A 330 4.98 11.12 22.40
CA ASP A 330 3.81 10.84 23.22
C ASP A 330 2.79 9.99 22.45
N LEU A 331 2.47 10.38 21.22
CA LEU A 331 1.59 9.60 20.34
C LEU A 331 2.11 8.18 20.12
N PHE A 332 3.40 8.00 19.84
CA PHE A 332 3.99 6.67 19.66
C PHE A 332 3.99 5.86 20.97
N THR A 333 4.19 6.52 22.10
CA THR A 333 4.15 5.87 23.41
C THR A 333 2.74 5.39 23.73
N ASP A 334 1.74 6.23 23.52
CA ASP A 334 0.33 5.87 23.67
C ASP A 334 -0.04 4.68 22.78
N LEU A 335 0.24 4.77 21.49
CA LEU A 335 -0.07 3.68 20.55
C LEU A 335 0.61 2.37 20.93
N LYS A 336 1.91 2.40 21.27
CA LYS A 336 2.63 1.20 21.73
C LYS A 336 1.98 0.62 22.98
N ASN A 337 1.61 1.45 23.95
CA ASN A 337 0.98 1.01 25.18
C ASN A 337 -0.42 0.43 24.93
N TRP A 338 -1.22 1.07 24.09
CA TRP A 338 -2.55 0.57 23.76
C TRP A 338 -2.46 -0.73 22.96
N LEU A 339 -1.60 -0.84 21.96
CA LEU A 339 -1.40 -2.07 21.22
C LEU A 339 -0.90 -3.22 22.11
N ARG A 340 -0.01 -2.94 23.08
CA ARG A 340 0.40 -3.92 24.09
C ARG A 340 -0.78 -4.36 24.96
N SER A 341 -1.60 -3.43 25.42
CA SER A 341 -2.78 -3.73 26.23
C SER A 341 -3.83 -4.53 25.46
N ILE A 342 -4.07 -4.18 24.19
CA ILE A 342 -5.03 -4.84 23.31
C ILE A 342 -4.58 -6.27 22.99
N THR A 343 -3.31 -6.45 22.68
CA THR A 343 -2.80 -7.74 22.18
C THR A 343 -2.22 -8.65 23.27
N GLY A 344 -1.87 -8.10 24.45
CA GLY A 344 -1.22 -8.86 25.53
C GLY A 344 0.29 -9.10 25.31
N PHE A 345 0.90 -8.52 24.27
CA PHE A 345 2.33 -8.62 24.02
C PHE A 345 3.15 -7.60 24.83
N SER A 346 4.46 -7.86 24.96
CA SER A 346 5.38 -7.04 25.75
C SER A 346 6.07 -5.93 24.95
N GLY A 347 6.46 -6.23 23.71
CA GLY A 347 7.17 -5.30 22.82
C GLY A 347 6.35 -4.93 21.60
N VAL A 348 6.46 -3.66 21.13
CA VAL A 348 5.82 -3.18 19.89
C VAL A 348 6.78 -2.32 19.10
N SER A 349 6.88 -2.55 17.80
CA SER A 349 7.55 -1.68 16.83
C SER A 349 6.55 -1.10 15.84
N LEU A 350 6.57 0.23 15.67
CA LEU A 350 5.74 0.97 14.71
C LEU A 350 6.46 1.15 13.35
N GLN A 351 7.65 0.58 13.17
CA GLN A 351 8.46 0.83 11.98
C GLN A 351 7.91 0.20 10.70
N PRO A 352 7.34 -1.02 10.69
CA PRO A 352 6.84 -1.60 9.44
C PRO A 352 5.68 -0.76 8.87
N ASN A 353 5.79 -0.35 7.59
CA ASN A 353 4.85 0.54 6.91
C ASN A 353 3.88 -0.18 5.95
N ALA A 354 3.77 -1.48 6.06
CA ALA A 354 2.79 -2.32 5.36
C ALA A 354 2.61 -3.65 6.11
N GLY A 355 1.50 -4.37 5.85
CA GLY A 355 1.27 -5.69 6.43
C GLY A 355 2.36 -6.69 6.06
N ALA A 356 2.67 -6.83 4.78
CA ALA A 356 3.75 -7.71 4.31
C ALA A 356 5.12 -7.34 4.90
N GLN A 357 5.37 -6.06 5.20
CA GLN A 357 6.60 -5.64 5.88
C GLN A 357 6.57 -5.99 7.37
N GLY A 358 5.40 -5.99 8.00
CA GLY A 358 5.20 -6.52 9.34
C GLY A 358 5.47 -8.03 9.40
N GLU A 359 5.00 -8.79 8.41
CA GLU A 359 5.31 -10.21 8.28
C GLU A 359 6.83 -10.44 8.15
N TYR A 360 7.47 -9.72 7.25
CA TYR A 360 8.92 -9.78 7.06
C TYR A 360 9.66 -9.45 8.36
N ALA A 361 9.31 -8.35 9.03
CA ALA A 361 9.95 -7.93 10.26
C ALA A 361 9.77 -8.95 11.40
N GLY A 362 8.55 -9.48 11.57
CA GLY A 362 8.26 -10.48 12.60
C GLY A 362 9.01 -11.79 12.39
N LEU A 363 9.10 -12.28 11.16
CA LEU A 363 9.89 -13.45 10.83
C LEU A 363 11.39 -13.22 10.95
N MET A 364 11.88 -12.02 10.62
CA MET A 364 13.28 -11.62 10.85
C MET A 364 13.62 -11.62 12.34
N VAL A 365 12.70 -11.17 13.21
CA VAL A 365 12.86 -11.24 14.67
C VAL A 365 13.01 -12.69 15.13
N ILE A 366 12.14 -13.59 14.66
CA ILE A 366 12.23 -15.02 14.95
C ILE A 366 13.55 -15.61 14.40
N ARG A 367 13.91 -15.27 13.18
CA ARG A 367 15.15 -15.75 12.56
C ARG A 367 16.39 -15.30 13.34
N LYS A 368 16.43 -14.04 13.75
CA LYS A 368 17.53 -13.48 14.57
C LYS A 368 17.61 -14.14 15.91
N TYR A 369 16.49 -14.43 16.58
CA TYR A 369 16.42 -15.17 17.83
C TYR A 369 17.10 -16.54 17.71
N HIS A 370 16.82 -17.32 16.67
CA HIS A 370 17.46 -18.62 16.45
C HIS A 370 18.95 -18.47 16.13
N LEU A 371 19.33 -17.50 15.30
CA LEU A 371 20.73 -17.26 14.95
C LEU A 371 21.59 -16.91 16.17
N ASP A 372 21.09 -16.05 17.07
CA ASP A 372 21.85 -15.65 18.28
C ASP A 372 21.97 -16.76 19.29
N ARG A 373 21.14 -17.81 19.19
CA ARG A 373 21.24 -19.04 19.99
C ARG A 373 22.13 -20.13 19.36
N GLY A 374 22.73 -19.85 18.19
CA GLY A 374 23.51 -20.83 17.45
C GLY A 374 22.68 -21.86 16.67
N GLU A 375 21.36 -21.64 16.55
CA GLU A 375 20.38 -22.55 15.94
C GLU A 375 20.08 -22.16 14.47
N ALA A 376 21.12 -21.91 13.66
CA ALA A 376 20.97 -21.48 12.27
C ALA A 376 20.23 -22.49 11.38
N ASN A 377 20.24 -23.79 11.78
CA ASN A 377 19.51 -24.87 11.13
C ASN A 377 17.98 -24.74 11.25
N ARG A 378 17.43 -24.00 12.23
CA ARG A 378 15.99 -23.78 12.42
C ARG A 378 15.45 -22.82 11.35
N ASN A 379 15.26 -23.34 10.14
CA ASN A 379 14.86 -22.59 8.95
C ASN A 379 13.59 -23.12 8.28
N ILE A 380 12.88 -24.06 8.90
CA ILE A 380 11.57 -24.53 8.43
C ILE A 380 10.47 -23.62 9.00
N CYS A 381 9.56 -23.21 8.14
CA CYS A 381 8.34 -22.50 8.52
C CYS A 381 7.11 -23.32 8.10
N LEU A 382 6.34 -23.77 9.10
CA LEU A 382 5.06 -24.44 8.86
C LEU A 382 4.01 -23.38 8.54
N ILE A 383 3.18 -23.60 7.52
CA ILE A 383 2.15 -22.65 7.11
C ILE A 383 0.86 -23.42 6.72
N PRO A 384 -0.29 -23.16 7.35
CA PRO A 384 -1.55 -23.78 6.99
C PRO A 384 -1.97 -23.44 5.54
N SER A 385 -2.65 -24.34 4.88
CA SER A 385 -3.15 -24.15 3.50
C SER A 385 -4.17 -23.02 3.39
N SER A 386 -4.81 -22.64 4.50
CA SER A 386 -5.68 -21.47 4.62
C SER A 386 -4.94 -20.13 4.64
N ALA A 387 -3.61 -20.10 4.88
CA ALA A 387 -2.88 -18.86 5.07
C ALA A 387 -2.98 -17.91 3.88
N HIS A 388 -2.93 -16.60 4.14
CA HIS A 388 -2.83 -15.60 3.09
C HIS A 388 -1.58 -15.82 2.22
N GLY A 389 -1.66 -15.53 0.93
CA GLY A 389 -0.55 -15.74 -0.01
C GLY A 389 0.72 -14.96 0.31
N THR A 390 0.64 -13.89 1.11
CA THR A 390 1.80 -13.13 1.59
C THR A 390 2.66 -13.92 2.58
N ASN A 391 2.07 -14.83 3.37
CA ASN A 391 2.79 -15.56 4.40
C ASN A 391 3.93 -16.44 3.85
N PRO A 392 3.70 -17.35 2.87
CA PRO A 392 4.79 -18.13 2.28
C PRO A 392 5.84 -17.25 1.58
N ALA A 393 5.42 -16.16 0.93
CA ALA A 393 6.34 -15.23 0.29
C ALA A 393 7.25 -14.53 1.32
N SER A 394 6.70 -14.08 2.44
CA SER A 394 7.49 -13.48 3.54
C SER A 394 8.45 -14.48 4.18
N ALA A 395 8.04 -15.74 4.38
CA ALA A 395 8.91 -16.79 4.89
C ALA A 395 10.11 -17.06 3.98
N GLN A 396 9.89 -17.11 2.66
CA GLN A 396 10.98 -17.26 1.69
C GLN A 396 11.92 -16.05 1.67
N MET A 397 11.40 -14.83 1.79
CA MET A 397 12.21 -13.60 1.84
C MET A 397 13.23 -13.59 3.01
N VAL A 398 12.87 -14.18 4.15
CA VAL A 398 13.78 -14.29 5.30
C VAL A 398 14.65 -15.56 5.27
N GLY A 399 14.62 -16.31 4.16
CA GLY A 399 15.43 -17.52 3.97
C GLY A 399 14.88 -18.77 4.66
N MET A 400 13.59 -18.79 5.02
CA MET A 400 12.93 -19.98 5.54
C MET A 400 12.36 -20.84 4.41
N LYS A 401 12.33 -22.15 4.64
CA LYS A 401 11.69 -23.13 3.76
C LYS A 401 10.27 -23.38 4.24
N VAL A 402 9.32 -23.21 3.34
CA VAL A 402 7.89 -23.40 3.63
C VAL A 402 7.53 -24.88 3.58
N VAL A 403 6.83 -25.35 4.62
CA VAL A 403 6.17 -26.65 4.66
C VAL A 403 4.69 -26.42 4.93
N VAL A 404 3.85 -26.80 3.98
CA VAL A 404 2.40 -26.57 4.06
C VAL A 404 1.77 -27.58 5.01
N VAL A 405 0.90 -27.11 5.90
CA VAL A 405 0.04 -27.91 6.77
C VAL A 405 -1.38 -27.90 6.22
N ASN A 406 -2.04 -29.05 6.17
CA ASN A 406 -3.40 -29.14 5.68
C ASN A 406 -4.41 -28.49 6.64
N CYS A 407 -5.59 -28.16 6.13
CA CYS A 407 -6.77 -27.85 6.93
C CYS A 407 -7.76 -29.00 6.87
N ASP A 408 -8.54 -29.15 7.93
CA ASP A 408 -9.63 -30.13 7.99
C ASP A 408 -10.86 -29.69 7.19
N LYS A 409 -11.93 -30.48 7.22
CA LYS A 409 -13.16 -30.21 6.47
C LYS A 409 -13.97 -29.05 7.06
N GLU A 410 -13.77 -28.74 8.32
CA GLU A 410 -14.40 -27.65 9.06
C GLU A 410 -13.64 -26.32 8.88
N GLY A 411 -12.47 -26.35 8.21
CA GLY A 411 -11.67 -25.17 7.91
C GLY A 411 -10.63 -24.83 8.99
N ASN A 412 -10.46 -25.67 10.01
CA ASN A 412 -9.42 -25.52 11.02
C ASN A 412 -8.09 -26.14 10.54
N VAL A 413 -7.01 -25.87 11.24
CA VAL A 413 -5.71 -26.53 11.01
C VAL A 413 -5.84 -28.01 11.35
N ASP A 414 -5.46 -28.89 10.41
CA ASP A 414 -5.38 -30.33 10.67
C ASP A 414 -4.27 -30.60 11.70
N PHE A 415 -4.69 -30.84 12.93
CA PHE A 415 -3.77 -30.98 14.06
C PHE A 415 -2.86 -32.21 13.95
N ASP A 416 -3.36 -33.33 13.37
CA ASP A 416 -2.56 -34.54 13.18
C ASP A 416 -1.50 -34.35 12.10
N ASP A 417 -1.84 -33.67 11.01
CA ASP A 417 -0.88 -33.30 9.97
C ASP A 417 0.18 -32.31 10.51
N LEU A 418 -0.26 -31.31 11.30
CA LEU A 418 0.65 -30.40 11.98
C LEU A 418 1.62 -31.14 12.89
N LYS A 419 1.11 -32.04 13.74
CA LYS A 419 1.92 -32.83 14.67
C LYS A 419 2.96 -33.66 13.94
N LYS A 420 2.53 -34.39 12.91
CA LYS A 420 3.44 -35.20 12.07
C LYS A 420 4.57 -34.35 11.47
N LYS A 421 4.26 -33.17 10.95
CA LYS A 421 5.25 -32.28 10.33
C LYS A 421 6.15 -31.61 11.35
N ALA A 422 5.63 -31.23 12.51
CA ALA A 422 6.43 -30.69 13.62
C ALA A 422 7.44 -31.75 14.15
N GLU A 423 7.01 -32.98 14.28
CA GLU A 423 7.91 -34.12 14.66
C GLU A 423 8.96 -34.36 13.58
N GLN A 424 8.57 -34.44 12.32
CA GLN A 424 9.47 -34.66 11.18
C GLN A 424 10.56 -33.60 11.07
N HIS A 425 10.25 -32.35 11.41
CA HIS A 425 11.15 -31.20 11.28
C HIS A 425 11.66 -30.67 12.63
N SER A 426 11.52 -31.42 13.71
CA SER A 426 11.79 -30.96 15.08
C SER A 426 13.11 -30.23 15.26
N GLU A 427 14.19 -30.71 14.66
CA GLU A 427 15.53 -30.09 14.74
C GLU A 427 15.66 -28.79 13.94
N ASN A 428 14.86 -28.65 12.89
CA ASN A 428 14.94 -27.54 11.95
C ASN A 428 13.73 -26.60 12.00
N LEU A 429 12.75 -26.89 12.86
CA LEU A 429 11.55 -26.07 12.99
C LEU A 429 11.88 -24.69 13.58
N GLY A 430 11.76 -23.66 12.77
CA GLY A 430 12.01 -22.28 13.18
C GLY A 430 10.73 -21.53 13.52
N ALA A 431 9.66 -21.70 12.71
CA ALA A 431 8.41 -20.99 12.92
C ALA A 431 7.19 -21.77 12.43
N LEU A 432 6.03 -21.45 13.01
CA LEU A 432 4.69 -21.62 12.42
C LEU A 432 4.14 -20.23 12.12
N MET A 433 3.58 -20.01 10.92
CA MET A 433 2.73 -18.84 10.63
C MET A 433 1.27 -19.30 10.63
N VAL A 434 0.45 -18.73 11.49
CA VAL A 434 -0.99 -19.04 11.60
C VAL A 434 -1.80 -17.75 11.62
N THR A 435 -2.92 -17.72 10.89
CA THR A 435 -3.87 -16.59 10.91
C THR A 435 -4.96 -16.86 11.94
N TYR A 436 -5.28 -15.87 12.79
CA TYR A 436 -6.33 -16.03 13.80
C TYR A 436 -7.16 -14.74 13.98
N PRO A 437 -8.51 -14.81 13.82
CA PRO A 437 -9.27 -15.95 13.27
C PRO A 437 -8.77 -16.35 11.87
N SER A 438 -9.02 -17.60 11.46
CA SER A 438 -8.53 -18.10 10.18
C SER A 438 -9.19 -17.39 9.00
N THR A 439 -8.53 -17.38 7.85
CA THR A 439 -9.11 -16.85 6.60
C THR A 439 -10.31 -17.67 6.09
N HIS A 440 -10.63 -18.79 6.73
CA HIS A 440 -11.87 -19.52 6.52
C HIS A 440 -13.08 -18.90 7.27
N GLY A 441 -12.87 -17.81 8.02
CA GLY A 441 -13.92 -17.12 8.76
C GLY A 441 -14.30 -17.82 10.07
N VAL A 442 -13.42 -18.67 10.62
CA VAL A 442 -13.66 -19.42 11.85
C VAL A 442 -12.56 -19.19 12.89
N PHE A 443 -12.89 -19.29 14.16
CA PHE A 443 -11.92 -19.34 15.24
C PHE A 443 -11.30 -20.74 15.32
N GLU A 444 -9.97 -20.81 15.27
CA GLU A 444 -9.22 -22.05 15.47
C GLU A 444 -9.34 -22.50 16.91
N GLU A 445 -10.11 -23.56 17.18
CA GLU A 445 -10.44 -24.00 18.53
C GLU A 445 -9.23 -24.55 19.29
N LYS A 446 -8.26 -25.14 18.57
CA LYS A 446 -7.05 -25.72 19.15
C LYS A 446 -5.83 -24.79 19.12
N ILE A 447 -6.04 -23.49 19.02
CA ILE A 447 -4.93 -22.53 18.85
C ILE A 447 -3.88 -22.63 19.96
N THR A 448 -4.27 -22.87 21.19
CA THR A 448 -3.34 -23.05 22.32
C THR A 448 -2.52 -24.32 22.15
N ASP A 449 -3.16 -25.46 21.84
CA ASP A 449 -2.48 -26.74 21.61
C ASP A 449 -1.52 -26.66 20.42
N ILE A 450 -1.90 -25.96 19.36
CA ILE A 450 -1.06 -25.68 18.18
C ILE A 450 0.21 -24.93 18.60
N CYS A 451 0.06 -23.87 19.40
CA CYS A 451 1.21 -23.09 19.89
C CYS A 451 2.13 -23.94 20.77
N GLU A 452 1.58 -24.70 21.74
CA GLU A 452 2.33 -25.57 22.63
C GLU A 452 3.08 -26.65 21.86
N LEU A 453 2.46 -27.26 20.87
CA LEU A 453 3.10 -28.25 20.00
C LEU A 453 4.33 -27.68 19.28
N VAL A 454 4.20 -26.48 18.69
CA VAL A 454 5.31 -25.83 17.98
C VAL A 454 6.45 -25.47 18.94
N HIS A 455 6.13 -24.95 20.13
CA HIS A 455 7.12 -24.64 21.17
C HIS A 455 7.85 -25.89 21.66
N LYS A 456 7.14 -27.02 21.85
CA LYS A 456 7.74 -28.30 22.22
C LYS A 456 8.84 -28.75 21.26
N HIS A 457 8.71 -28.43 19.97
CA HIS A 457 9.67 -28.72 18.92
C HIS A 457 10.67 -27.56 18.66
N GLY A 458 10.71 -26.55 19.53
CA GLY A 458 11.67 -25.44 19.52
C GLY A 458 11.37 -24.32 18.55
N GLY A 459 10.24 -24.39 17.81
CA GLY A 459 9.78 -23.33 16.91
C GLY A 459 9.15 -22.17 17.67
N GLN A 460 9.00 -21.02 17.00
CA GLN A 460 8.25 -19.85 17.47
C GLN A 460 6.95 -19.72 16.67
N VAL A 461 5.91 -19.19 17.29
CA VAL A 461 4.62 -18.99 16.63
C VAL A 461 4.46 -17.55 16.20
N TYR A 462 4.38 -17.34 14.88
CA TYR A 462 4.01 -16.10 14.27
C TYR A 462 2.49 -16.11 13.99
N MET A 463 1.76 -15.21 14.62
CA MET A 463 0.34 -15.01 14.35
C MET A 463 0.15 -13.90 13.31
N ASP A 464 -0.48 -14.22 12.21
CA ASP A 464 -1.03 -13.22 11.30
C ASP A 464 -2.26 -12.57 11.94
N GLY A 465 -2.06 -11.40 12.53
CA GLY A 465 -3.07 -10.55 13.12
C GLY A 465 -3.40 -9.34 12.24
N ALA A 466 -3.23 -9.47 10.93
CA ALA A 466 -3.55 -8.42 9.96
C ALA A 466 -4.97 -7.85 10.20
N ASN A 467 -5.89 -8.72 10.60
CA ASN A 467 -7.24 -8.33 11.00
C ASN A 467 -7.51 -8.78 12.44
N LEU A 468 -7.72 -7.81 13.33
CA LEU A 468 -8.10 -8.03 14.72
C LEU A 468 -9.57 -7.68 14.99
N ASN A 469 -10.41 -7.53 13.95
CA ASN A 469 -11.81 -7.11 14.10
C ASN A 469 -12.65 -8.03 14.99
N ALA A 470 -12.24 -9.30 15.13
CA ALA A 470 -12.93 -10.26 16.01
C ALA A 470 -12.23 -10.45 17.37
N LEU A 471 -11.19 -9.65 17.69
CA LEU A 471 -10.37 -9.90 18.88
C LEU A 471 -10.30 -8.72 19.86
N VAL A 472 -10.31 -7.47 19.36
CA VAL A 472 -10.08 -6.29 20.21
C VAL A 472 -11.11 -6.22 21.35
N GLY A 473 -10.61 -6.18 22.60
CA GLY A 473 -11.44 -6.14 23.79
C GLY A 473 -12.09 -7.47 24.19
N VAL A 474 -11.95 -8.54 23.38
CA VAL A 474 -12.52 -9.87 23.61
C VAL A 474 -11.44 -10.90 23.87
N ALA A 475 -10.37 -10.92 23.08
CA ALA A 475 -9.25 -11.84 23.25
C ALA A 475 -7.91 -11.15 23.04
N LYS A 476 -6.87 -11.62 23.75
CA LYS A 476 -5.51 -11.08 23.66
C LYS A 476 -4.57 -12.15 23.10
N PRO A 477 -4.08 -12.00 21.87
CA PRO A 477 -3.21 -13.00 21.24
C PRO A 477 -2.00 -13.41 22.07
N GLY A 478 -1.35 -12.49 22.75
CA GLY A 478 -0.20 -12.77 23.62
C GLY A 478 -0.48 -13.75 24.77
N ASN A 479 -1.76 -13.99 25.11
CA ASN A 479 -2.16 -14.84 26.24
C ASN A 479 -2.42 -16.30 25.84
N PHE A 480 -2.67 -16.60 24.55
CA PHE A 480 -2.99 -17.95 24.12
C PHE A 480 -1.92 -18.64 23.25
N GLY A 481 -0.68 -18.09 23.25
CA GLY A 481 0.46 -18.82 22.73
C GLY A 481 1.37 -18.11 21.77
N PRO A 482 0.91 -17.32 20.77
CA PRO A 482 1.77 -16.69 19.77
C PRO A 482 2.91 -15.86 20.36
N ASP A 483 4.06 -15.86 19.67
CA ASP A 483 5.27 -15.15 20.10
C ASP A 483 5.45 -13.80 19.40
N VAL A 484 4.99 -13.70 18.15
CA VAL A 484 5.00 -12.48 17.34
C VAL A 484 3.66 -12.34 16.63
N CYS A 485 3.19 -11.11 16.50
CA CYS A 485 1.98 -10.78 15.74
C CYS A 485 2.23 -9.50 14.94
N HIS A 486 1.83 -9.42 13.67
CA HIS A 486 1.69 -8.13 13.01
C HIS A 486 0.23 -7.66 13.04
N ILE A 487 0.05 -6.35 12.92
CA ILE A 487 -1.25 -5.69 13.04
C ILE A 487 -1.41 -4.69 11.93
N ASN A 488 -2.42 -4.86 11.06
CA ASN A 488 -2.68 -3.86 10.03
C ASN A 488 -3.56 -2.73 10.58
N LEU A 489 -2.95 -1.55 10.82
CA LEU A 489 -3.69 -0.38 11.28
C LEU A 489 -4.70 0.12 10.24
N HIS A 490 -4.47 -0.19 8.97
CA HIS A 490 -5.38 0.10 7.86
C HIS A 490 -6.55 -0.89 7.70
N LYS A 491 -6.76 -1.75 8.69
CA LYS A 491 -7.92 -2.63 8.83
C LYS A 491 -8.66 -2.29 10.11
N THR A 492 -8.31 -2.93 11.22
CA THR A 492 -8.99 -2.78 12.52
C THR A 492 -8.93 -1.36 13.10
N PHE A 493 -7.85 -0.61 12.84
CA PHE A 493 -7.61 0.70 13.46
C PHE A 493 -7.74 1.88 12.49
N CYS A 494 -8.63 1.76 11.51
CA CYS A 494 -9.20 2.85 10.70
C CYS A 494 -8.26 3.70 9.84
N ILE A 495 -6.99 3.37 9.66
CA ILE A 495 -6.24 4.01 8.57
C ILE A 495 -6.94 3.66 7.26
N PRO A 496 -7.25 4.61 6.35
CA PRO A 496 -7.99 4.32 5.14
C PRO A 496 -7.33 3.25 4.28
N HIS A 497 -8.05 2.18 3.96
CA HIS A 497 -7.54 1.14 3.07
C HIS A 497 -7.65 1.54 1.59
N GLY A 498 -8.68 2.30 1.25
CA GLY A 498 -8.89 3.15 0.09
C GLY A 498 -8.36 2.62 -1.25
N GLY A 499 -8.72 1.41 -1.66
CA GLY A 499 -8.27 0.85 -2.92
C GLY A 499 -6.81 0.36 -2.92
N GLY A 500 -6.19 0.17 -1.75
CA GLY A 500 -4.88 -0.42 -1.60
C GLY A 500 -3.84 0.45 -0.88
N GLY A 501 -4.24 1.26 0.05
CA GLY A 501 -3.33 2.03 0.88
C GLY A 501 -3.72 3.51 1.03
N PRO A 502 -3.07 4.27 1.95
CA PRO A 502 -1.83 3.94 2.66
C PRO A 502 -1.99 2.84 3.73
N GLY A 503 -0.87 2.26 4.17
CA GLY A 503 -0.87 1.18 5.14
C GLY A 503 0.19 1.31 6.23
N MET A 504 -0.05 0.64 7.36
CA MET A 504 0.89 0.44 8.45
C MET A 504 0.73 -0.97 9.01
N GLY A 505 1.85 -1.62 9.35
CA GLY A 505 1.86 -2.99 9.86
C GLY A 505 2.76 -3.16 11.08
N PRO A 506 2.49 -2.49 12.21
CA PRO A 506 3.24 -2.71 13.45
C PRO A 506 3.38 -4.18 13.81
N ILE A 507 4.49 -4.54 14.42
CA ILE A 507 4.67 -5.86 15.02
C ILE A 507 4.66 -5.77 16.54
N ALA A 508 4.04 -6.77 17.18
CA ALA A 508 4.03 -6.98 18.61
C ALA A 508 4.65 -8.34 18.95
N CYS A 509 5.39 -8.46 20.06
CA CYS A 509 6.05 -9.71 20.41
C CYS A 509 6.14 -9.95 21.92
N LYS A 510 6.35 -11.20 22.29
CA LYS A 510 6.67 -11.61 23.66
C LYS A 510 8.02 -11.07 24.13
N ARG A 511 8.22 -11.04 25.45
CA ARG A 511 9.36 -10.42 26.12
C ARG A 511 10.72 -10.92 25.60
N HIS A 512 10.86 -12.22 25.35
CA HIS A 512 12.15 -12.82 24.92
C HIS A 512 12.55 -12.39 23.50
N LEU A 513 11.60 -11.92 22.68
CA LEU A 513 11.86 -11.46 21.32
C LEU A 513 12.01 -9.93 21.24
N GLN A 514 11.67 -9.19 22.30
CA GLN A 514 11.67 -7.72 22.29
C GLN A 514 13.03 -7.11 21.96
N VAL A 515 14.11 -7.76 22.34
CA VAL A 515 15.49 -7.29 22.09
C VAL A 515 15.90 -7.37 20.62
N TYR A 516 15.11 -8.02 19.77
CA TYR A 516 15.35 -8.17 18.34
C TYR A 516 14.44 -7.28 17.47
N LEU A 517 13.54 -6.47 18.06
CA LEU A 517 12.68 -5.56 17.31
C LEU A 517 13.49 -4.63 16.39
N PRO A 518 12.90 -4.17 15.28
CA PRO A 518 13.56 -3.24 14.35
C PRO A 518 14.19 -2.04 15.06
N ASN A 519 15.39 -1.68 14.68
CA ASN A 519 16.10 -0.48 15.09
C ASN A 519 16.46 0.39 13.86
N HIS A 520 17.16 1.50 14.07
CA HIS A 520 17.48 2.41 12.97
C HIS A 520 18.92 2.94 13.11
N PRO A 521 19.71 3.01 12.00
CA PRO A 521 21.11 3.43 12.07
C PRO A 521 21.29 4.90 12.43
N VAL A 522 20.30 5.76 12.13
CA VAL A 522 20.38 7.21 12.38
C VAL A 522 19.71 7.61 13.69
N ILE A 523 18.56 7.01 14.02
CA ILE A 523 17.77 7.33 15.22
C ILE A 523 17.82 6.14 16.20
N LYS A 524 18.62 6.28 17.24
CA LYS A 524 18.86 5.21 18.22
C LYS A 524 17.62 4.85 19.06
N ASP A 525 16.76 5.81 19.34
CA ASP A 525 15.56 5.62 20.18
C ASP A 525 14.44 4.85 19.48
N CYS A 526 14.63 4.50 18.21
CA CYS A 526 13.64 3.77 17.40
C CYS A 526 13.46 2.33 17.87
N GLY A 527 14.52 1.68 18.36
CA GLY A 527 14.48 0.26 18.79
C GLY A 527 15.74 -0.18 19.55
N PRO A 528 15.82 -1.44 19.95
CA PRO A 528 16.93 -1.97 20.73
C PRO A 528 18.23 -2.04 19.90
N THR A 529 19.38 -1.92 20.55
CA THR A 529 20.71 -1.97 19.90
C THR A 529 20.99 -3.32 19.22
N SER A 530 20.45 -4.40 19.75
CA SER A 530 20.56 -5.78 19.20
C SER A 530 19.51 -6.11 18.14
N GLY A 531 18.72 -5.12 17.69
CA GLY A 531 17.63 -5.32 16.74
C GLY A 531 18.08 -5.81 15.37
N ILE A 532 17.09 -6.22 14.57
CA ILE A 532 17.28 -6.78 13.21
C ILE A 532 17.77 -5.77 12.16
N GLY A 533 17.91 -4.52 12.50
CA GLY A 533 18.15 -3.43 11.54
C GLY A 533 16.87 -2.70 11.15
N ALA A 534 17.00 -1.72 10.26
CA ALA A 534 15.85 -0.96 9.74
C ALA A 534 15.08 -1.78 8.70
N VAL A 535 13.74 -1.81 8.83
CA VAL A 535 12.84 -2.42 7.86
C VAL A 535 12.11 -1.36 7.01
N SER A 536 12.22 -0.09 7.37
CA SER A 536 11.80 1.06 6.56
C SER A 536 12.82 2.18 6.65
N ALA A 537 12.83 3.07 5.64
CA ALA A 537 13.78 4.19 5.59
C ALA A 537 13.55 5.21 6.71
N ALA A 538 12.29 5.42 7.10
CA ALA A 538 11.93 6.28 8.22
C ALA A 538 11.88 5.49 9.54
N PRO A 539 12.30 6.09 10.68
CA PRO A 539 12.43 5.38 11.96
C PRO A 539 11.13 4.76 12.48
N TRP A 540 9.98 5.37 12.18
CA TRP A 540 8.66 4.92 12.62
C TRP A 540 7.70 4.71 11.44
N GLY A 541 8.22 4.33 10.28
CA GLY A 541 7.42 4.05 9.09
C GLY A 541 6.64 5.28 8.60
N SER A 542 5.36 5.11 8.29
CA SER A 542 4.47 6.17 7.81
C SER A 542 3.87 6.95 8.99
N SER A 543 4.66 7.76 9.67
CA SER A 543 4.35 8.33 10.99
C SER A 543 3.12 9.23 11.02
N SER A 544 2.85 10.03 9.97
CA SER A 544 1.73 10.99 9.98
C SER A 544 0.38 10.31 10.11
N ILE A 545 0.21 9.14 9.48
CA ILE A 545 -1.08 8.41 9.51
C ILE A 545 -1.30 7.62 10.81
N LEU A 546 -0.29 7.51 11.68
CA LEU A 546 -0.46 6.94 13.02
C LEU A 546 -1.42 7.78 13.87
N SER A 547 -1.54 9.08 13.58
CA SER A 547 -2.52 9.97 14.20
C SER A 547 -3.96 9.51 14.00
N ILE A 548 -4.27 8.87 12.86
CA ILE A 548 -5.61 8.34 12.57
C ILE A 548 -5.98 7.22 13.56
N SER A 549 -5.10 6.23 13.69
CA SER A 549 -5.32 5.13 14.66
C SER A 549 -5.30 5.63 16.10
N TRP A 550 -4.46 6.62 16.41
CA TRP A 550 -4.45 7.25 17.73
C TRP A 550 -5.80 7.93 18.03
N MET A 551 -6.33 8.71 17.09
CA MET A 551 -7.65 9.36 17.20
C MET A 551 -8.76 8.32 17.35
N TYR A 552 -8.78 7.28 16.51
CA TYR A 552 -9.77 6.21 16.57
C TYR A 552 -9.80 5.56 17.96
N ILE A 553 -8.65 5.10 18.46
CA ILE A 553 -8.56 4.45 19.79
C ILE A 553 -8.97 5.42 20.91
N LYS A 554 -8.54 6.69 20.82
CA LYS A 554 -8.83 7.71 21.81
C LYS A 554 -10.31 8.05 21.87
N MET A 555 -10.96 8.19 20.72
CA MET A 555 -12.39 8.52 20.62
C MET A 555 -13.28 7.35 21.04
N MET A 556 -12.93 6.12 20.62
CA MET A 556 -13.71 4.92 20.92
C MET A 556 -13.58 4.49 22.40
N GLY A 557 -12.39 4.63 22.97
CA GLY A 557 -12.08 4.09 24.28
C GLY A 557 -12.19 2.56 24.35
N SER A 558 -11.99 1.97 25.52
CA SER A 558 -12.04 0.50 25.67
C SER A 558 -13.41 -0.09 25.40
N ALA A 559 -14.47 0.59 25.82
CA ALA A 559 -15.86 0.15 25.63
C ALA A 559 -16.25 0.20 24.14
N GLY A 560 -15.93 1.29 23.44
CA GLY A 560 -16.23 1.44 22.04
C GLY A 560 -15.47 0.45 21.16
N LEU A 561 -14.19 0.21 21.43
CA LEU A 561 -13.39 -0.78 20.70
C LEU A 561 -13.94 -2.21 20.89
N LYS A 562 -14.37 -2.57 22.10
CA LYS A 562 -15.02 -3.86 22.35
C LYS A 562 -16.35 -3.97 21.60
N LEU A 563 -17.17 -2.93 21.66
CA LEU A 563 -18.45 -2.88 20.94
C LEU A 563 -18.22 -3.00 19.42
N ALA A 564 -17.22 -2.34 18.86
CA ALA A 564 -16.86 -2.47 17.44
C ALA A 564 -16.57 -3.93 17.05
N THR A 565 -15.83 -4.67 17.88
CA THR A 565 -15.57 -6.10 17.68
C THR A 565 -16.84 -6.92 17.74
N GLU A 566 -17.68 -6.69 18.74
CA GLU A 566 -18.97 -7.41 18.92
C GLU A 566 -19.90 -7.17 17.72
N VAL A 567 -19.99 -5.92 17.24
CA VAL A 567 -20.80 -5.57 16.07
C VAL A 567 -20.22 -6.17 14.78
N ALA A 568 -18.90 -6.20 14.60
CA ALA A 568 -18.28 -6.82 13.42
C ALA A 568 -18.63 -8.32 13.33
N ILE A 569 -18.54 -9.04 14.45
CA ILE A 569 -18.95 -10.45 14.54
C ILE A 569 -20.46 -10.59 14.29
N LEU A 570 -21.28 -9.74 14.91
CA LEU A 570 -22.74 -9.76 14.74
C LEU A 570 -23.13 -9.53 13.28
N ASN A 571 -22.56 -8.55 12.61
CA ASN A 571 -22.86 -8.24 11.21
C ASN A 571 -22.52 -9.39 10.27
N ALA A 572 -21.38 -10.05 10.46
CA ALA A 572 -21.00 -11.22 9.66
C ALA A 572 -21.96 -12.40 9.88
N ASN A 573 -22.34 -12.65 11.13
CA ASN A 573 -23.31 -13.69 11.46
C ASN A 573 -24.73 -13.35 10.98
N TYR A 574 -25.13 -12.08 11.00
CA TYR A 574 -26.38 -11.61 10.42
C TYR A 574 -26.45 -11.92 8.92
N ILE A 575 -25.42 -11.55 8.16
CA ILE A 575 -25.35 -11.87 6.72
C ILE A 575 -25.37 -13.39 6.50
N ALA A 576 -24.56 -14.16 7.25
CA ALA A 576 -24.52 -15.59 7.14
C ALA A 576 -25.89 -16.21 7.41
N HIS A 577 -26.64 -15.72 8.42
CA HIS A 577 -27.98 -16.17 8.73
C HIS A 577 -28.99 -15.81 7.63
N ARG A 578 -28.94 -14.59 7.08
CA ARG A 578 -29.82 -14.14 5.99
C ARG A 578 -29.62 -14.93 4.70
N LEU A 579 -28.39 -15.34 4.44
CA LEU A 579 -28.02 -15.99 3.16
C LEU A 579 -28.03 -17.50 3.21
N LYS A 580 -28.03 -18.17 4.35
CA LYS A 580 -27.85 -19.63 4.51
C LYS A 580 -28.81 -20.50 3.70
N ASP A 581 -30.06 -20.04 3.50
CA ASP A 581 -31.10 -20.78 2.76
C ASP A 581 -31.00 -20.54 1.23
N HIS A 582 -30.16 -19.61 0.78
CA HIS A 582 -29.94 -19.24 -0.61
C HIS A 582 -28.55 -19.65 -1.12
N PHE A 583 -27.54 -19.51 -0.26
CA PHE A 583 -26.15 -19.87 -0.51
C PHE A 583 -25.59 -20.64 0.68
N PRO A 584 -25.04 -21.84 0.51
CA PRO A 584 -24.38 -22.55 1.61
C PRO A 584 -23.26 -21.72 2.22
N ILE A 585 -23.22 -21.62 3.55
CA ILE A 585 -22.08 -21.04 4.29
C ILE A 585 -21.05 -22.17 4.44
N LEU A 586 -19.87 -22.02 3.83
CA LEU A 586 -18.92 -23.11 3.66
C LEU A 586 -18.31 -23.56 4.99
N TYR A 587 -17.86 -22.63 5.83
CA TYR A 587 -17.25 -22.93 7.12
C TYR A 587 -17.98 -22.24 8.26
N LYS A 588 -18.07 -22.93 9.38
CA LYS A 588 -18.68 -22.44 10.63
C LYS A 588 -17.93 -23.06 11.80
N GLY A 589 -17.85 -22.36 12.92
CA GLY A 589 -17.40 -22.95 14.18
C GLY A 589 -18.34 -24.03 14.70
N SER A 590 -17.93 -24.78 15.72
CA SER A 590 -18.71 -25.86 16.34
C SER A 590 -20.07 -25.39 16.87
N ASN A 591 -20.22 -24.11 17.19
CA ASN A 591 -21.47 -23.45 17.60
C ASN A 591 -22.37 -22.99 16.43
N GLY A 592 -21.97 -23.27 15.16
CA GLY A 592 -22.68 -22.88 13.95
C GLY A 592 -22.52 -21.43 13.52
N ASN A 593 -21.66 -20.64 14.19
CA ASN A 593 -21.40 -19.24 13.89
C ASN A 593 -20.09 -19.05 13.12
N VAL A 594 -19.95 -17.86 12.51
CA VAL A 594 -18.71 -17.38 11.87
C VAL A 594 -18.04 -16.32 12.74
N ALA A 595 -16.80 -15.95 12.41
CA ALA A 595 -16.09 -14.85 13.05
C ALA A 595 -16.59 -13.49 12.50
N HIS A 596 -15.68 -12.63 12.00
CA HIS A 596 -16.02 -11.31 11.44
C HIS A 596 -16.22 -11.33 9.92
N GLU A 597 -16.14 -12.48 9.29
CA GLU A 597 -16.35 -12.70 7.85
C GLU A 597 -16.97 -14.07 7.61
N CYS A 598 -17.64 -14.25 6.49
CA CYS A 598 -18.23 -15.52 6.09
C CYS A 598 -17.96 -15.86 4.61
N ILE A 599 -17.96 -17.14 4.29
CA ILE A 599 -17.72 -17.64 2.93
C ILE A 599 -18.98 -18.31 2.42
N ILE A 600 -19.53 -17.79 1.31
CA ILE A 600 -20.64 -18.44 0.57
C ILE A 600 -20.08 -19.33 -0.54
N ASP A 601 -20.67 -20.51 -0.70
CA ASP A 601 -20.26 -21.52 -1.67
C ASP A 601 -21.11 -21.45 -2.95
N ILE A 602 -20.43 -21.23 -4.10
CA ILE A 602 -21.08 -21.09 -5.42
C ILE A 602 -20.89 -22.35 -6.28
N ARG A 603 -20.12 -23.34 -5.84
CA ARG A 603 -19.70 -24.50 -6.66
C ARG A 603 -20.87 -25.30 -7.20
N ASN A 604 -21.91 -25.55 -6.39
CA ASN A 604 -23.11 -26.28 -6.84
C ASN A 604 -23.91 -25.46 -7.87
N ILE A 605 -24.05 -24.15 -7.65
CA ILE A 605 -24.70 -23.24 -8.60
C ILE A 605 -23.99 -23.29 -9.95
N LYS A 606 -22.65 -23.23 -9.93
CA LYS A 606 -21.83 -23.31 -11.14
C LYS A 606 -22.03 -24.63 -11.90
N SER A 607 -22.07 -25.75 -11.17
CA SER A 607 -22.26 -27.06 -11.80
C SER A 607 -23.64 -27.23 -12.44
N GLU A 608 -24.69 -26.64 -11.85
CA GLU A 608 -26.07 -26.79 -12.30
C GLU A 608 -26.46 -25.80 -13.41
N THR A 609 -25.96 -24.57 -13.34
CA THR A 609 -26.43 -23.46 -14.19
C THR A 609 -25.34 -22.87 -15.08
N GLY A 610 -24.08 -23.17 -14.80
CA GLY A 610 -22.92 -22.52 -15.43
C GLY A 610 -22.63 -21.11 -14.94
N VAL A 611 -23.41 -20.57 -13.97
CA VAL A 611 -23.16 -19.25 -13.36
C VAL A 611 -21.97 -19.36 -12.41
N THR A 612 -20.97 -18.50 -12.62
CA THR A 612 -19.73 -18.46 -11.84
C THR A 612 -19.79 -17.37 -10.77
N GLU A 613 -18.85 -17.42 -9.82
CA GLU A 613 -18.60 -16.34 -8.85
C GLU A 613 -18.28 -15.01 -9.53
N GLU A 614 -17.60 -15.04 -10.68
CA GLU A 614 -17.35 -13.84 -11.49
C GLU A 614 -18.64 -13.26 -12.08
N ASP A 615 -19.55 -14.10 -12.54
CA ASP A 615 -20.85 -13.66 -13.07
C ASP A 615 -21.67 -12.95 -12.00
N ILE A 616 -21.72 -13.52 -10.79
CA ILE A 616 -22.39 -12.88 -9.62
C ILE A 616 -21.71 -11.55 -9.27
N ALA A 617 -20.37 -11.52 -9.25
CA ALA A 617 -19.61 -10.30 -8.98
C ALA A 617 -19.92 -9.18 -9.98
N LYS A 618 -20.00 -9.50 -11.28
CA LYS A 618 -20.38 -8.54 -12.32
C LYS A 618 -21.82 -8.09 -12.18
N ARG A 619 -22.72 -8.98 -11.80
CA ARG A 619 -24.13 -8.63 -11.58
C ARG A 619 -24.32 -7.73 -10.35
N LEU A 620 -23.51 -7.90 -9.29
CA LEU A 620 -23.49 -6.99 -8.12
C LEU A 620 -23.19 -5.54 -8.52
N ILE A 621 -22.34 -5.31 -9.56
CA ILE A 621 -22.06 -3.96 -10.05
C ILE A 621 -23.34 -3.29 -10.60
N ASP A 622 -24.21 -4.05 -11.29
CA ASP A 622 -25.51 -3.55 -11.74
C ASP A 622 -26.43 -3.13 -10.59
N TYR A 623 -26.28 -3.80 -9.43
CA TYR A 623 -26.98 -3.45 -8.20
C TYR A 623 -26.26 -2.35 -7.39
N GLY A 624 -25.17 -1.80 -7.89
CA GLY A 624 -24.40 -0.74 -7.25
C GLY A 624 -23.54 -1.19 -6.08
N PHE A 625 -23.08 -2.46 -6.07
CA PHE A 625 -22.15 -3.01 -5.10
C PHE A 625 -20.82 -3.41 -5.72
N HIS A 626 -19.74 -3.13 -5.00
CA HIS A 626 -18.48 -3.81 -5.25
C HIS A 626 -18.58 -5.27 -4.79
N ALA A 627 -18.07 -6.19 -5.60
CA ALA A 627 -18.12 -7.60 -5.25
C ALA A 627 -17.25 -7.95 -4.04
N PRO A 628 -17.65 -8.95 -3.23
CA PRO A 628 -16.76 -9.59 -2.26
C PRO A 628 -15.55 -10.27 -2.93
N THR A 629 -14.59 -10.71 -2.13
CA THR A 629 -13.42 -11.45 -2.62
C THR A 629 -13.86 -12.79 -3.24
N MET A 630 -13.42 -13.05 -4.47
CA MET A 630 -13.81 -14.22 -5.26
C MET A 630 -12.74 -15.30 -5.23
N SER A 631 -13.16 -16.59 -5.24
CA SER A 631 -12.28 -17.77 -5.42
C SER A 631 -11.06 -17.79 -4.49
N TRP A 632 -11.20 -17.21 -3.32
CA TRP A 632 -10.16 -17.20 -2.29
C TRP A 632 -10.81 -17.16 -0.90
N PRO A 633 -10.31 -17.90 0.10
CA PRO A 633 -9.20 -18.88 0.04
C PRO A 633 -9.55 -20.18 -0.70
N VAL A 634 -10.82 -20.41 -0.97
CA VAL A 634 -11.34 -21.61 -1.66
C VAL A 634 -11.87 -21.23 -3.05
N ALA A 635 -11.45 -21.96 -4.08
CA ALA A 635 -11.94 -21.75 -5.44
C ALA A 635 -13.46 -21.96 -5.55
N GLY A 636 -14.13 -21.09 -6.30
CA GLY A 636 -15.59 -21.17 -6.49
C GLY A 636 -16.41 -20.68 -5.30
N THR A 637 -15.87 -19.80 -4.50
CA THR A 637 -16.55 -19.19 -3.33
C THR A 637 -16.47 -17.67 -3.37
N MET A 638 -17.23 -17.00 -2.51
CA MET A 638 -17.12 -15.57 -2.26
C MET A 638 -17.01 -15.32 -0.76
N MET A 639 -16.02 -14.51 -0.36
CA MET A 639 -15.76 -14.14 1.04
C MET A 639 -16.30 -12.74 1.33
N ILE A 640 -17.14 -12.62 2.33
CA ILE A 640 -17.88 -11.41 2.71
C ILE A 640 -17.41 -10.94 4.08
N GLU A 641 -16.90 -9.72 4.18
CA GLU A 641 -16.58 -9.05 5.44
C GLU A 641 -17.37 -7.73 5.52
N PRO A 642 -18.46 -7.66 6.30
CA PRO A 642 -19.26 -6.44 6.44
C PRO A 642 -18.64 -5.62 7.53
N THR A 643 -17.83 -5.17 7.92
CA THR A 643 -17.27 -4.44 9.07
C THR A 643 -18.33 -3.93 10.08
N GLU A 644 -17.91 -3.41 11.21
CA GLU A 644 -18.78 -2.76 12.19
C GLU A 644 -19.27 -1.37 11.77
N SER A 645 -18.66 -0.79 10.74
CA SER A 645 -19.03 0.56 10.26
C SER A 645 -20.34 0.58 9.46
N GLU A 646 -20.86 -0.59 9.09
CA GLU A 646 -22.06 -0.71 8.26
C GLU A 646 -23.34 -0.77 9.09
N GLY A 647 -24.34 -0.01 8.66
CA GLY A 647 -25.66 -0.02 9.28
C GLY A 647 -26.55 -1.17 8.80
N LEU A 648 -27.54 -1.57 9.61
CA LEU A 648 -28.45 -2.68 9.33
C LEU A 648 -29.15 -2.54 7.96
N SER A 649 -29.57 -1.33 7.59
CA SER A 649 -30.23 -1.09 6.30
C SER A 649 -29.34 -1.39 5.10
N GLU A 650 -28.03 -1.18 5.23
CA GLU A 650 -27.08 -1.50 4.17
C GLU A 650 -26.79 -3.01 4.11
N LEU A 651 -26.70 -3.67 5.27
CA LEU A 651 -26.61 -5.13 5.35
C LEU A 651 -27.84 -5.80 4.71
N ASP A 652 -29.04 -5.28 5.00
CA ASP A 652 -30.27 -5.75 4.38
C ASP A 652 -30.27 -5.56 2.87
N ARG A 653 -29.89 -4.37 2.41
CA ARG A 653 -29.80 -4.06 0.97
C ARG A 653 -28.83 -5.02 0.24
N PHE A 654 -27.70 -5.34 0.86
CA PHE A 654 -26.73 -6.29 0.33
C PHE A 654 -27.28 -7.73 0.29
N CYS A 655 -27.86 -8.20 1.39
CA CYS A 655 -28.47 -9.53 1.44
C CYS A 655 -29.63 -9.67 0.45
N ASP A 656 -30.53 -8.69 0.38
CA ASP A 656 -31.64 -8.69 -0.57
C ASP A 656 -31.14 -8.69 -2.03
N THR A 657 -30.02 -8.01 -2.30
CA THR A 657 -29.40 -8.05 -3.61
C THR A 657 -28.89 -9.45 -3.98
N LEU A 658 -28.17 -10.11 -3.09
CA LEU A 658 -27.71 -11.49 -3.33
C LEU A 658 -28.88 -12.46 -3.46
N ILE A 659 -29.94 -12.31 -2.67
CA ILE A 659 -31.16 -13.13 -2.78
C ILE A 659 -31.82 -12.92 -4.15
N LYS A 660 -31.91 -11.68 -4.64
CA LYS A 660 -32.44 -11.40 -5.98
C LYS A 660 -31.59 -11.99 -7.10
N ILE A 661 -30.27 -11.92 -6.97
CA ILE A 661 -29.37 -12.59 -7.91
C ILE A 661 -29.59 -14.11 -7.86
N LYS A 662 -29.86 -14.70 -6.70
CA LYS A 662 -30.21 -16.11 -6.58
C LYS A 662 -31.53 -16.43 -7.27
N GLU A 663 -32.55 -15.56 -7.18
CA GLU A 663 -33.80 -15.68 -7.92
C GLU A 663 -33.56 -15.65 -9.43
N GLU A 664 -32.70 -14.76 -9.93
CA GLU A 664 -32.29 -14.71 -11.35
C GLU A 664 -31.57 -16.01 -11.76
N ILE A 665 -30.75 -16.61 -10.89
CA ILE A 665 -30.10 -17.91 -11.12
C ILE A 665 -31.13 -19.06 -11.23
N GLU A 666 -32.17 -19.04 -10.37
CA GLU A 666 -33.24 -20.04 -10.46
C GLU A 666 -34.04 -19.92 -11.77
N LYS A 667 -34.22 -18.73 -12.33
CA LYS A 667 -34.81 -18.53 -13.65
C LYS A 667 -33.95 -19.11 -14.77
N ILE A 668 -32.63 -19.09 -14.65
CA ILE A 668 -31.73 -19.78 -15.59
C ILE A 668 -31.91 -21.32 -15.45
N LYS A 669 -31.98 -21.81 -14.22
CA LYS A 669 -32.14 -23.23 -13.91
C LYS A 669 -33.47 -23.78 -14.44
N SER A 670 -34.56 -23.02 -14.31
CA SER A 670 -35.90 -23.39 -14.80
C SER A 670 -36.06 -23.23 -16.33
N GLY A 671 -35.15 -22.53 -17.01
CA GLY A 671 -35.23 -22.22 -18.42
C GLY A 671 -36.08 -20.99 -18.75
N GLU A 672 -36.53 -20.22 -17.76
CA GLU A 672 -37.20 -18.93 -17.96
C GLU A 672 -36.22 -17.91 -18.56
N PHE A 673 -34.97 -17.90 -18.06
CA PHE A 673 -33.87 -17.17 -18.68
C PHE A 673 -33.02 -18.11 -19.55
N ASP A 674 -32.54 -17.58 -20.67
CA ASP A 674 -31.59 -18.27 -21.53
C ASP A 674 -30.27 -18.53 -20.80
N LYS A 675 -29.63 -19.68 -21.04
CA LYS A 675 -28.40 -20.07 -20.35
C LYS A 675 -27.20 -19.17 -20.67
N ILE A 676 -27.19 -18.55 -21.85
CA ILE A 676 -26.08 -17.74 -22.37
C ILE A 676 -26.47 -16.26 -22.37
N ASP A 677 -27.66 -15.95 -22.90
CA ASP A 677 -28.14 -14.56 -22.99
C ASP A 677 -29.12 -14.24 -21.85
N ASN A 678 -28.58 -13.83 -20.73
CA ASN A 678 -29.32 -13.46 -19.53
C ASN A 678 -28.63 -12.32 -18.75
N PRO A 679 -29.34 -11.63 -17.83
CA PRO A 679 -28.80 -10.45 -17.12
C PRO A 679 -27.52 -10.72 -16.35
N ILE A 680 -27.31 -11.94 -15.82
CA ILE A 680 -26.12 -12.29 -15.02
C ILE A 680 -24.91 -12.49 -15.93
N LYS A 681 -25.06 -13.21 -17.02
CA LYS A 681 -23.97 -13.49 -17.99
C LYS A 681 -23.52 -12.24 -18.73
N ASN A 682 -24.45 -11.33 -18.97
CA ASN A 682 -24.17 -10.09 -19.69
C ASN A 682 -23.80 -8.91 -18.78
N ALA A 683 -23.88 -9.07 -17.47
CA ALA A 683 -23.45 -8.02 -16.54
C ALA A 683 -21.93 -7.73 -16.66
N PRO A 684 -21.49 -6.49 -16.33
CA PRO A 684 -22.29 -5.32 -16.00
C PRO A 684 -22.83 -4.61 -17.24
N HIS A 685 -23.98 -3.92 -17.11
CA HIS A 685 -24.63 -3.20 -18.20
C HIS A 685 -24.29 -1.71 -18.12
N THR A 686 -23.78 -1.16 -19.22
CA THR A 686 -23.44 0.26 -19.33
C THR A 686 -24.66 1.10 -19.71
N ASP A 687 -24.61 2.39 -19.44
CA ASP A 687 -25.64 3.35 -19.88
C ASP A 687 -25.75 3.43 -21.41
N SER A 688 -24.61 3.41 -22.11
CA SER A 688 -24.56 3.44 -23.57
C SER A 688 -25.21 2.22 -24.21
N GLU A 689 -25.02 1.02 -23.64
CA GLU A 689 -25.68 -0.21 -24.11
C GLU A 689 -27.20 -0.13 -23.94
N LEU A 690 -27.66 0.36 -22.78
CA LEU A 690 -29.09 0.50 -22.50
C LEU A 690 -29.78 1.58 -23.29
N ALA A 691 -29.06 2.64 -23.66
CA ALA A 691 -29.55 3.73 -24.49
C ALA A 691 -29.50 3.44 -25.99
N SER A 692 -28.82 2.38 -26.41
CA SER A 692 -28.76 1.96 -27.82
C SER A 692 -30.16 1.59 -28.34
N ASP A 693 -30.43 1.90 -29.61
CA ASP A 693 -31.65 1.45 -30.29
C ASP A 693 -31.69 -0.06 -30.49
N ASP A 694 -30.53 -0.68 -30.61
CA ASP A 694 -30.36 -2.11 -30.81
C ASP A 694 -30.33 -2.87 -29.48
N TRP A 695 -31.47 -3.38 -29.03
CA TRP A 695 -31.55 -4.29 -27.88
C TRP A 695 -31.91 -5.71 -28.37
N THR A 696 -30.91 -6.55 -28.49
CA THR A 696 -31.06 -7.90 -29.04
C THR A 696 -31.15 -8.99 -27.97
N HIS A 697 -31.07 -8.62 -26.69
CA HIS A 697 -31.13 -9.56 -25.58
C HIS A 697 -32.53 -10.11 -25.34
N LYS A 698 -32.59 -11.34 -24.84
CA LYS A 698 -33.84 -12.08 -24.53
C LYS A 698 -34.50 -11.63 -23.21
N TYR A 699 -33.94 -10.65 -22.54
CA TYR A 699 -34.47 -10.03 -21.33
C TYR A 699 -34.65 -8.51 -21.54
N SER A 700 -35.44 -7.89 -20.68
CA SER A 700 -35.77 -6.45 -20.86
C SER A 700 -34.66 -5.53 -20.38
N ARG A 701 -34.59 -4.29 -20.94
CA ARG A 701 -33.74 -3.22 -20.42
C ARG A 701 -34.01 -2.91 -18.94
N ALA A 702 -35.25 -3.07 -18.47
CA ALA A 702 -35.60 -2.86 -17.08
C ALA A 702 -34.98 -3.93 -16.15
N GLU A 703 -34.94 -5.19 -16.55
CA GLU A 703 -34.24 -6.27 -15.82
C GLU A 703 -32.73 -6.07 -15.82
N ALA A 704 -32.17 -5.52 -16.89
CA ALA A 704 -30.76 -5.16 -16.95
C ALA A 704 -30.41 -4.01 -15.98
N ALA A 705 -31.14 -2.89 -16.12
CA ALA A 705 -30.78 -1.63 -15.46
C ALA A 705 -31.31 -1.50 -14.02
N TYR A 706 -32.55 -1.93 -13.79
CA TYR A 706 -33.29 -1.68 -12.56
C TYR A 706 -33.87 -2.96 -11.93
N PRO A 707 -33.02 -3.98 -11.66
CA PRO A 707 -33.48 -5.24 -11.10
C PRO A 707 -34.04 -5.09 -9.66
N ALA A 708 -33.78 -3.97 -9.00
CA ALA A 708 -34.33 -3.63 -7.68
C ALA A 708 -34.89 -2.22 -7.63
N LYS A 709 -35.91 -1.98 -6.79
CA LYS A 709 -36.60 -0.67 -6.68
C LYS A 709 -35.69 0.46 -6.25
N PHE A 710 -34.76 0.22 -5.32
CA PHE A 710 -33.84 1.22 -4.79
C PHE A 710 -32.91 1.81 -5.86
N LEU A 711 -32.63 1.07 -6.92
CA LEU A 711 -31.79 1.54 -8.03
C LEU A 711 -32.38 2.70 -8.82
N ARG A 712 -33.69 2.90 -8.78
CA ARG A 712 -34.34 4.04 -9.46
C ARG A 712 -33.97 5.37 -8.80
N ALA A 713 -33.63 5.37 -7.53
CA ALA A 713 -33.20 6.57 -6.80
C ALA A 713 -31.69 6.84 -6.91
N ASN A 714 -30.87 5.78 -6.96
CA ASN A 714 -29.42 5.93 -6.94
C ASN A 714 -28.73 4.81 -7.74
N LYS A 715 -28.78 4.92 -9.08
CA LYS A 715 -28.10 3.97 -9.99
C LYS A 715 -26.63 4.32 -10.17
N PHE A 716 -25.78 3.33 -10.01
CA PHE A 716 -24.42 3.39 -10.49
C PHE A 716 -24.35 2.84 -11.93
N TRP A 717 -23.71 3.59 -12.82
CA TRP A 717 -23.50 3.20 -14.20
C TRP A 717 -22.04 2.77 -14.39
N PRO A 718 -21.78 1.48 -14.67
CA PRO A 718 -20.41 1.03 -14.91
C PRO A 718 -19.87 1.68 -16.21
N PRO A 719 -18.62 2.17 -16.19
CA PRO A 719 -18.04 2.88 -17.35
C PRO A 719 -17.66 1.94 -18.50
N VAL A 720 -17.58 0.64 -18.25
CA VAL A 720 -17.28 -0.41 -19.24
C VAL A 720 -18.13 -1.65 -18.97
N ALA A 721 -18.46 -2.37 -20.02
CA ALA A 721 -19.09 -3.68 -19.93
C ALA A 721 -18.10 -4.76 -19.48
N ARG A 722 -18.43 -6.03 -19.61
CA ARG A 722 -17.54 -7.14 -19.21
C ARG A 722 -16.23 -7.08 -19.98
N VAL A 723 -15.12 -7.01 -19.26
CA VAL A 723 -13.78 -6.94 -19.83
C VAL A 723 -13.36 -8.29 -20.40
N ASP A 724 -12.84 -8.30 -21.63
CA ASP A 724 -12.24 -9.49 -22.24
C ASP A 724 -10.83 -9.74 -21.66
N ASN A 725 -10.75 -10.63 -20.69
CA ASN A 725 -9.51 -11.01 -20.06
C ASN A 725 -8.57 -11.77 -21.00
N VAL A 726 -9.12 -12.58 -21.92
CA VAL A 726 -8.34 -13.37 -22.87
C VAL A 726 -7.66 -12.47 -23.89
N TYR A 727 -8.40 -11.47 -24.40
CA TYR A 727 -7.82 -10.46 -25.28
C TYR A 727 -6.67 -9.71 -24.57
N GLY A 728 -6.90 -9.24 -23.35
CA GLY A 728 -5.89 -8.52 -22.57
C GLY A 728 -4.64 -9.35 -22.23
N ASP A 729 -4.77 -10.67 -22.03
CA ASP A 729 -3.62 -11.57 -21.82
C ASP A 729 -2.80 -11.81 -23.09
N LYS A 730 -3.45 -11.84 -24.23
CA LYS A 730 -2.79 -11.99 -25.55
C LYS A 730 -2.15 -10.70 -26.02
N ASN A 731 -2.72 -9.55 -25.67
CA ASN A 731 -2.31 -8.21 -26.13
C ASN A 731 -1.71 -7.41 -24.94
N ILE A 732 -0.58 -7.87 -24.43
CA ILE A 732 0.07 -7.32 -23.21
C ILE A 732 0.64 -5.89 -23.41
N PHE A 733 0.60 -5.35 -24.63
CA PHE A 733 1.15 -4.03 -24.91
C PHE A 733 0.18 -2.92 -24.48
N CYS A 734 0.62 -2.10 -23.55
CA CYS A 734 0.13 -0.73 -23.44
C CYS A 734 0.82 0.05 -24.59
N THR A 735 0.22 0.10 -25.75
CA THR A 735 0.50 1.20 -26.68
C THR A 735 -0.16 2.42 -26.04
N CYS A 736 0.64 3.32 -25.47
CA CYS A 736 0.16 4.68 -25.32
C CYS A 736 -0.25 5.11 -26.75
N PRO A 737 -1.54 5.38 -27.00
CA PRO A 737 -1.96 5.80 -28.33
C PRO A 737 -1.15 7.02 -28.72
N SER A 738 -0.79 7.13 -30.00
CA SER A 738 -0.09 8.30 -30.47
C SER A 738 -0.98 9.52 -30.27
N ILE A 739 -0.38 10.69 -30.13
CA ILE A 739 -1.15 11.96 -29.97
C ILE A 739 -2.10 12.18 -31.15
N ASP A 740 -1.87 11.54 -32.28
CA ASP A 740 -2.71 11.63 -33.48
C ASP A 740 -4.03 10.85 -33.35
N GLU A 741 -4.08 9.80 -32.52
CA GLU A 741 -5.33 9.08 -32.21
C GLU A 741 -6.30 9.93 -31.38
N PHE A 742 -5.81 10.95 -30.68
CA PHE A 742 -6.66 11.86 -29.88
C PHE A 742 -7.14 13.07 -30.72
N LYS A 743 -6.67 13.26 -31.95
CA LYS A 743 -7.13 14.33 -32.84
C LYS A 743 -8.48 14.03 -33.50
N GLU A 744 -8.86 12.76 -33.61
CA GLU A 744 -10.11 12.33 -34.25
C GLU A 744 -11.33 12.38 -33.31
N ASP A 745 -11.14 12.32 -31.99
CA ASP A 745 -12.23 12.35 -31.00
C ASP A 745 -12.65 13.79 -30.56
N ALA A 746 -12.10 14.83 -31.16
CA ALA A 746 -12.37 16.23 -30.87
C ALA A 746 -13.24 16.94 -31.93
N ALA A 747 -13.87 16.17 -32.82
CA ALA A 747 -14.76 16.70 -33.87
C ALA A 747 -16.24 16.43 -33.55
#